data_b2e22a19d4a0ecb45b2c2dfb120bb267
#
_entry.id   b2e22a19d4a0ecb45b2c2dfb120bb267
#
_cell.length_a   1.000
_cell.length_b   1.000
_cell.length_c   1.000
_cell.angle_alpha   90.00
_cell.angle_beta   90.00
_cell.angle_gamma   90.00
#
_symmetry.space_group_name_H-M   'P 1'
#
loop_
_entity.id
_entity.type
_entity.pdbx_description
1 polymer ?
#
loop_
_entity_poly.entity_id
_entity_poly.type
_entity_poly.pdbx_seq_one_letter_code
_entity_poly.pdbx_strand_id
1 'polypeptide(L)'
;MASLSNEKLLEVARRIREMREIFGMSQAQMAQKTEVSEEDYRRYEAGELDFPFTFIHKCSLAFGIGITDLLEGQSAHLSSYTVTRKGHGQETAKEDGIEIQNLAPMFRKKIGEPYWVNYTYRDELQDKPIHLSKHSGQEFDFILSGRLKVQVGDNVEYLSEGDSIYYNSSTPHGMIAVDGRDCLFLAIVLPGESISEPAVRDTLLPTRQKNRKLVSDAFVKTTEDENGALKTIDFTNEDKFNFAFDIVDAIAAREPDKLAMLHVDKHMTERRFTFNDMKRGSAQCANYFKSLGIKKGDRVMLVLKRHYQFWFAILGLHKLGAIAIPATNQLQAHDFDYRFRAAGVSAIVCTADDNVPEHVEAAEENYDGLTTRILVGGKRPGWHDFDEEYGLYSAHFYRTADTPCGRDPMLMFFTSGTTGYPKIASHTYQYPLGHYITAKYWHGVSEDGLHFTISDTGWGKALWGKLYGQWLCEGAVFTYDFDRFDASTILPMFAKYHITTFCAPPTMLRMMIKQDISQYDLSSIRHMTTAGEALNPEVYRQFEKATGLQIMEGFGQTELTLTIANLVGNPHKLGSMGKPVPLYDVDIVDADGNPVPDGEVGEIVVRTDKKVPCGLFAGYYRDEEKTREAWHDGLYHTGDTAWRDEDGFYWYVGRVDDVIKSSGYRIGPFEIESVIMELPYVLECGVSAVPDEVRGQIVKASIVLTKGTTPSEELKKEIQNYVKKNTAPYKYPRIVEFKTELPKTISGKIQRNKL
;
A
#
# COMPACT_ATOMS: atom_id res chain seq x y z
N MET A 1 18.34 12.67 37.94
CA MET A 1 17.54 11.77 37.11
C MET A 1 16.32 11.39 37.96
N ALA A 2 15.10 11.60 37.46
CA ALA A 2 13.92 11.12 38.17
C ALA A 2 13.92 9.58 38.13
N SER A 3 13.70 8.92 39.29
CA SER A 3 13.54 7.47 39.34
C SER A 3 12.32 7.08 38.52
N LEU A 4 12.43 6.03 37.73
CA LEU A 4 11.30 5.43 37.01
C LEU A 4 10.20 5.07 38.06
N SER A 5 8.92 5.25 37.71
CA SER A 5 7.87 4.73 38.56
C SER A 5 8.00 3.20 38.66
N ASN A 6 7.62 2.60 39.80
CA ASN A 6 7.72 1.13 40.00
C ASN A 6 7.10 0.32 38.86
N GLU A 7 6.07 0.82 38.23
CA GLU A 7 5.38 0.17 37.13
C GLU A 7 6.23 0.19 35.85
N LYS A 8 6.82 1.31 35.48
CA LYS A 8 7.76 1.42 34.35
C LYS A 8 9.03 0.58 34.54
N LEU A 9 9.54 0.51 35.77
CA LEU A 9 10.70 -0.32 36.10
C LEU A 9 10.42 -1.80 35.81
N LEU A 10 9.26 -2.31 36.23
CA LEU A 10 8.85 -3.69 36.00
C LEU A 10 8.61 -3.99 34.52
N GLU A 11 8.10 -3.03 33.74
CA GLU A 11 7.94 -3.19 32.31
C GLU A 11 9.27 -3.31 31.58
N VAL A 12 10.24 -2.44 31.90
CA VAL A 12 11.59 -2.50 31.33
C VAL A 12 12.28 -3.82 31.70
N ALA A 13 12.18 -4.24 32.97
CA ALA A 13 12.72 -5.51 33.45
C ALA A 13 12.15 -6.71 32.68
N ARG A 14 10.84 -6.69 32.42
CA ARG A 14 10.14 -7.72 31.63
C ARG A 14 10.66 -7.76 30.18
N ARG A 15 10.85 -6.60 29.55
CA ARG A 15 11.39 -6.51 28.19
C ARG A 15 12.82 -7.02 28.09
N ILE A 16 13.68 -6.69 29.07
CA ILE A 16 15.05 -7.21 29.14
C ILE A 16 15.06 -8.73 29.26
N ARG A 17 14.22 -9.30 30.12
CA ARG A 17 14.08 -10.76 30.29
C ARG A 17 13.62 -11.41 29.00
N GLU A 18 12.59 -10.87 28.38
CA GLU A 18 12.05 -11.37 27.12
C GLU A 18 13.12 -11.42 26.03
N MET A 19 13.89 -10.33 25.89
CA MET A 19 14.98 -10.27 24.90
C MET A 19 16.08 -11.30 25.20
N ARG A 20 16.49 -11.44 26.47
CA ARG A 20 17.47 -12.47 26.86
C ARG A 20 17.00 -13.88 26.50
N GLU A 21 15.73 -14.20 26.77
CA GLU A 21 15.14 -15.50 26.42
C GLU A 21 15.06 -15.70 24.91
N ILE A 22 14.71 -14.68 24.14
CA ILE A 22 14.67 -14.71 22.67
C ILE A 22 16.04 -15.05 22.07
N PHE A 23 17.12 -14.49 22.65
CA PHE A 23 18.49 -14.77 22.23
C PHE A 23 19.07 -16.05 22.84
N GLY A 24 18.31 -16.76 23.66
CA GLY A 24 18.74 -18.01 24.31
C GLY A 24 19.91 -17.82 25.27
N MET A 25 20.11 -16.61 25.82
CA MET A 25 21.20 -16.28 26.72
C MET A 25 20.83 -16.61 28.17
N SER A 26 21.81 -17.11 28.93
CA SER A 26 21.67 -17.25 30.38
C SER A 26 21.86 -15.89 31.08
N GLN A 27 21.36 -15.77 32.33
CA GLN A 27 21.56 -14.57 33.14
C GLN A 27 23.06 -14.29 33.35
N ALA A 28 23.90 -15.35 33.54
CA ALA A 28 25.33 -15.23 33.65
C ALA A 28 25.98 -14.65 32.37
N GLN A 29 25.54 -15.08 31.20
CA GLN A 29 26.03 -14.54 29.92
C GLN A 29 25.67 -13.08 29.73
N MET A 30 24.46 -12.69 30.13
CA MET A 30 24.05 -11.29 30.08
C MET A 30 24.75 -10.42 31.12
N ALA A 31 24.96 -10.94 32.33
CA ALA A 31 25.79 -10.27 33.34
C ALA A 31 27.19 -9.94 32.84
N GLN A 32 27.82 -10.91 32.16
CA GLN A 32 29.14 -10.71 31.51
C GLN A 32 29.08 -9.63 30.42
N LYS A 33 28.07 -9.67 29.55
CA LYS A 33 27.91 -8.69 28.44
C LYS A 33 27.60 -7.28 28.93
N THR A 34 26.88 -7.16 30.04
CA THR A 34 26.52 -5.89 30.64
C THR A 34 27.54 -5.41 31.71
N GLU A 35 28.59 -6.23 31.99
CA GLU A 35 29.64 -5.95 32.94
C GLU A 35 29.12 -5.67 34.36
N VAL A 36 28.14 -6.44 34.80
CA VAL A 36 27.60 -6.41 36.17
C VAL A 36 27.76 -7.79 36.82
N SER A 37 27.60 -7.86 38.15
CA SER A 37 27.59 -9.16 38.83
C SER A 37 26.33 -9.95 38.42
N GLU A 38 26.38 -11.29 38.44
CA GLU A 38 25.21 -12.12 38.13
C GLU A 38 24.05 -11.88 39.12
N GLU A 39 24.40 -11.54 40.36
CA GLU A 39 23.43 -11.18 41.40
C GLU A 39 22.73 -9.86 41.07
N ASP A 40 23.46 -8.82 40.66
CA ASP A 40 22.88 -7.55 40.27
C ASP A 40 22.08 -7.69 38.98
N TYR A 41 22.55 -8.47 38.00
CA TYR A 41 21.79 -8.74 36.78
C TYR A 41 20.44 -9.39 37.10
N ARG A 42 20.40 -10.38 37.99
CA ARG A 42 19.17 -11.02 38.45
C ARG A 42 18.20 -10.04 39.09
N ARG A 43 18.72 -9.12 39.92
CA ARG A 43 17.92 -8.09 40.61
C ARG A 43 17.39 -7.04 39.62
N TYR A 44 18.19 -6.65 38.61
CA TYR A 44 17.72 -5.80 37.50
C TYR A 44 16.60 -6.50 36.71
N GLU A 45 16.80 -7.72 36.31
CA GLU A 45 15.79 -8.46 35.54
C GLU A 45 14.52 -8.79 36.37
N ALA A 46 14.63 -8.80 37.68
CA ALA A 46 13.48 -8.92 38.59
C ALA A 46 12.75 -7.58 38.82
N GLY A 47 13.34 -6.45 38.40
CA GLY A 47 12.80 -5.11 38.68
C GLY A 47 12.96 -4.66 40.12
N GLU A 48 13.94 -5.24 40.85
CA GLU A 48 14.23 -4.92 42.25
C GLU A 48 15.21 -3.76 42.43
N LEU A 49 15.93 -3.43 41.34
CA LEU A 49 16.90 -2.33 41.29
C LEU A 49 16.58 -1.41 40.13
N ASP A 50 16.74 -0.10 40.33
CA ASP A 50 16.65 0.90 39.26
C ASP A 50 17.82 0.75 38.29
N PHE A 51 17.57 0.92 36.99
CA PHE A 51 18.55 0.69 35.93
C PHE A 51 19.48 1.87 35.76
N PRO A 52 20.81 1.70 35.92
CA PRO A 52 21.76 2.69 35.44
C PRO A 52 21.67 2.78 33.90
N PHE A 53 21.75 3.98 33.36
CA PHE A 53 21.74 4.19 31.90
C PHE A 53 22.75 3.28 31.18
N THR A 54 23.95 3.10 31.76
CA THR A 54 24.99 2.22 31.23
C THR A 54 24.54 0.77 31.12
N PHE A 55 23.74 0.28 32.07
CA PHE A 55 23.21 -1.08 32.05
C PHE A 55 22.21 -1.25 30.88
N ILE A 56 21.23 -0.33 30.75
CA ILE A 56 20.26 -0.38 29.65
C ILE A 56 20.96 -0.25 28.29
N HIS A 57 21.95 0.64 28.18
CA HIS A 57 22.75 0.79 26.98
C HIS A 57 23.47 -0.50 26.59
N LYS A 58 24.13 -1.18 27.57
CA LYS A 58 24.79 -2.47 27.33
C LYS A 58 23.80 -3.58 26.98
N CYS A 59 22.62 -3.59 27.59
CA CYS A 59 21.53 -4.49 27.17
C CYS A 59 21.10 -4.23 25.73
N SER A 60 20.92 -2.97 25.33
CA SER A 60 20.54 -2.62 23.97
C SER A 60 21.59 -3.07 22.93
N LEU A 61 22.87 -2.90 23.23
CA LEU A 61 23.97 -3.40 22.40
C LEU A 61 23.99 -4.93 22.33
N ALA A 62 23.80 -5.60 23.47
CA ALA A 62 23.79 -7.07 23.53
C ALA A 62 22.66 -7.68 22.72
N PHE A 63 21.53 -6.99 22.61
CA PHE A 63 20.34 -7.41 21.87
C PHE A 63 20.24 -6.84 20.45
N GLY A 64 21.09 -5.87 20.08
CA GLY A 64 21.03 -5.21 18.77
C GLY A 64 19.75 -4.40 18.54
N ILE A 65 19.17 -3.81 19.59
CA ILE A 65 17.97 -2.98 19.53
C ILE A 65 18.23 -1.59 20.11
N GLY A 66 17.33 -0.62 19.83
CA GLY A 66 17.44 0.73 20.39
C GLY A 66 17.18 0.76 21.90
N ILE A 67 17.77 1.74 22.61
CA ILE A 67 17.51 1.97 24.03
C ILE A 67 16.03 2.29 24.26
N THR A 68 15.40 3.06 23.36
CA THR A 68 13.98 3.39 23.38
C THR A 68 13.09 2.16 23.24
N ASP A 69 13.51 1.15 22.48
CA ASP A 69 12.77 -0.12 22.37
C ASP A 69 12.69 -0.83 23.73
N LEU A 70 13.75 -0.77 24.54
CA LEU A 70 13.75 -1.32 25.90
C LEU A 70 12.96 -0.47 26.89
N LEU A 71 13.08 0.87 26.78
CA LEU A 71 12.46 1.78 27.73
C LEU A 71 10.96 1.97 27.50
N GLU A 72 10.53 2.07 26.24
CA GLU A 72 9.15 2.47 25.88
C GLU A 72 8.37 1.35 25.21
N GLY A 73 9.04 0.25 24.79
CA GLY A 73 8.38 -0.89 24.12
C GLY A 73 7.89 -0.58 22.70
N GLN A 74 8.37 0.51 22.13
CA GLN A 74 8.07 0.94 20.77
C GLN A 74 9.37 1.08 19.99
N SER A 75 9.43 0.56 18.76
CA SER A 75 10.57 0.81 17.89
C SER A 75 10.53 2.26 17.45
N ALA A 76 11.47 3.07 17.92
CA ALA A 76 11.78 4.33 17.23
C ALA A 76 12.32 3.97 15.85
N HIS A 77 11.49 3.99 14.82
CA HIS A 77 11.85 3.57 13.48
C HIS A 77 12.74 4.55 12.74
N LEU A 78 12.87 5.78 13.23
CA LEU A 78 13.73 6.81 12.67
C LEU A 78 14.33 7.59 13.81
N SER A 79 15.67 7.64 13.91
CA SER A 79 16.29 8.80 14.48
C SER A 79 16.50 9.81 13.35
N SER A 80 15.80 10.91 13.36
CA SER A 80 15.96 11.99 12.40
C SER A 80 17.40 12.51 12.39
N TYR A 81 18.10 12.38 13.49
CA TYR A 81 19.52 12.71 13.58
C TYR A 81 20.19 11.94 14.72
N THR A 82 21.52 11.81 14.61
CA THR A 82 22.40 11.35 15.71
C THR A 82 23.51 12.38 15.92
N VAL A 83 23.94 12.56 17.15
CA VAL A 83 25.08 13.41 17.49
C VAL A 83 26.14 12.59 18.18
N THR A 84 27.27 12.41 17.51
CA THR A 84 28.48 11.84 18.11
C THR A 84 29.42 12.95 18.52
N ARG A 85 29.70 13.07 19.80
CA ARG A 85 30.61 14.10 20.32
C ARG A 85 32.08 13.69 20.07
N LYS A 86 32.97 14.67 19.99
CA LYS A 86 34.41 14.45 19.76
C LYS A 86 34.95 13.38 20.72
N GLY A 87 35.61 12.35 20.18
CA GLY A 87 36.19 11.26 20.95
C GLY A 87 35.21 10.19 21.44
N HIS A 88 33.92 10.23 21.01
CA HIS A 88 32.91 9.25 21.37
C HIS A 88 32.41 8.43 20.15
N GLY A 89 33.19 8.42 19.06
CA GLY A 89 32.95 7.49 17.95
C GLY A 89 33.13 6.04 18.42
N GLN A 90 32.37 5.11 17.80
CA GLN A 90 32.57 3.69 18.09
C GLN A 90 33.80 3.18 17.32
N GLU A 91 34.83 2.74 18.05
CA GLU A 91 36.03 2.11 17.46
C GLU A 91 35.61 0.83 16.71
N THR A 92 35.84 0.81 15.40
CA THR A 92 35.49 -0.31 14.52
C THR A 92 36.69 -1.10 14.06
N ALA A 93 37.84 -0.46 13.93
CA ALA A 93 39.11 -1.12 13.65
C ALA A 93 40.27 -0.34 14.28
N LYS A 94 41.22 -1.05 14.79
CA LYS A 94 42.52 -0.53 15.23
C LYS A 94 43.58 -1.52 14.79
N GLU A 95 44.04 -1.29 13.59
CA GLU A 95 45.15 -2.03 13.02
C GLU A 95 46.43 -1.18 13.12
N ASP A 96 47.57 -1.79 12.96
CA ASP A 96 48.90 -1.18 13.11
C ASP A 96 49.00 0.17 12.32
N GLY A 97 48.73 1.30 13.00
CA GLY A 97 48.83 2.65 12.46
C GLY A 97 47.55 3.21 11.82
N ILE A 98 46.42 2.50 11.91
CA ILE A 98 45.12 2.98 11.41
C ILE A 98 44.09 2.90 12.52
N GLU A 99 43.45 4.01 12.83
CA GLU A 99 42.33 4.07 13.78
C GLU A 99 41.08 4.53 13.06
N ILE A 100 40.02 3.71 13.15
CA ILE A 100 38.73 3.99 12.49
C ILE A 100 37.62 4.00 13.54
N GLN A 101 36.87 5.11 13.60
CA GLN A 101 35.73 5.27 14.48
C GLN A 101 34.47 5.56 13.67
N ASN A 102 33.42 4.77 13.87
CA ASN A 102 32.09 5.04 13.29
C ASN A 102 31.43 6.23 14.00
N LEU A 103 31.02 7.25 13.25
CA LEU A 103 30.42 8.48 13.78
C LEU A 103 28.90 8.44 13.91
N ALA A 104 28.25 7.39 13.39
CA ALA A 104 26.82 7.22 13.50
C ALA A 104 26.42 5.76 13.81
N PRO A 105 26.99 5.11 14.83
CA PRO A 105 26.78 3.68 15.08
C PRO A 105 25.31 3.35 15.42
N MET A 106 24.58 4.32 15.98
CA MET A 106 23.20 4.15 16.44
C MET A 106 22.14 4.58 15.40
N PHE A 107 22.57 5.17 14.28
CA PHE A 107 21.64 5.59 13.24
C PHE A 107 21.24 4.39 12.37
N ARG A 108 19.94 4.09 12.27
CA ARG A 108 19.45 2.93 11.50
C ARG A 108 19.16 3.30 10.04
N LYS A 109 19.30 2.32 9.13
CA LYS A 109 19.09 2.45 7.69
C LYS A 109 19.91 3.59 7.06
N LYS A 110 21.15 3.73 7.48
CA LYS A 110 22.10 4.67 6.87
C LYS A 110 22.29 4.34 5.39
N ILE A 111 22.23 5.36 4.55
CA ILE A 111 22.62 5.27 3.13
C ILE A 111 24.15 5.26 3.03
N GLY A 112 24.86 5.89 4.00
CA GLY A 112 26.29 5.91 4.08
C GLY A 112 26.76 5.77 5.52
N GLU A 113 27.94 5.16 5.69
CA GLU A 113 28.61 4.99 6.96
C GLU A 113 29.67 6.09 7.13
N PRO A 114 29.47 7.08 8.03
CA PRO A 114 30.48 8.10 8.28
C PRO A 114 31.51 7.57 9.29
N TYR A 115 32.78 7.68 8.91
CA TYR A 115 33.91 7.28 9.73
C TYR A 115 34.87 8.45 9.96
N TRP A 116 35.37 8.57 11.17
CA TRP A 116 36.55 9.34 11.53
C TRP A 116 37.73 8.41 11.40
N VAL A 117 38.73 8.74 10.54
CA VAL A 117 39.86 7.88 10.19
C VAL A 117 41.16 8.62 10.46
N ASN A 118 42.04 8.01 11.20
CA ASN A 118 43.37 8.52 11.46
C ASN A 118 44.44 7.53 10.98
N TYR A 119 45.25 7.97 10.05
CA TYR A 119 46.44 7.23 9.57
C TYR A 119 47.66 7.78 10.21
N THR A 120 48.37 6.96 10.97
CA THR A 120 49.66 7.30 11.57
C THR A 120 50.74 7.30 10.51
N TYR A 121 51.56 8.34 10.47
CA TYR A 121 52.71 8.43 9.58
C TYR A 121 53.73 7.34 9.89
N ARG A 122 54.28 6.68 8.88
CA ARG A 122 55.29 5.64 8.99
C ARG A 122 56.34 5.78 7.88
N ASP A 123 57.61 5.99 8.27
CA ASP A 123 58.74 6.10 7.33
C ASP A 123 58.88 4.85 6.46
N GLU A 124 58.67 3.67 7.03
CA GLU A 124 58.86 2.39 6.34
C GLU A 124 57.85 2.12 5.22
N LEU A 125 56.73 2.89 5.15
CA LEU A 125 55.72 2.77 4.12
C LEU A 125 55.94 3.69 2.92
N GLN A 126 56.79 4.71 3.06
CA GLN A 126 56.93 5.75 2.04
C GLN A 126 57.53 5.23 0.71
N ASP A 127 58.47 4.29 0.80
CA ASP A 127 59.14 3.72 -0.36
C ASP A 127 58.57 2.36 -0.79
N LYS A 128 57.45 1.93 -0.19
CA LYS A 128 56.76 0.68 -0.54
C LYS A 128 55.51 0.95 -1.38
N PRO A 129 55.11 -0.03 -2.23
CA PRO A 129 53.81 0.00 -2.85
C PRO A 129 52.68 0.09 -1.81
N ILE A 130 51.69 0.93 -2.03
CA ILE A 130 50.52 1.03 -1.18
C ILE A 130 49.76 -0.29 -1.25
N HIS A 131 49.39 -0.84 -0.09
CA HIS A 131 48.49 -2.00 -0.04
C HIS A 131 47.12 -1.61 -0.53
N LEU A 132 46.65 -2.27 -1.59
CA LEU A 132 45.32 -1.98 -2.18
C LEU A 132 44.29 -3.01 -1.72
N SER A 133 43.17 -2.52 -1.23
CA SER A 133 41.97 -3.29 -0.93
C SER A 133 40.83 -2.87 -1.85
N LYS A 134 39.73 -3.61 -1.85
CA LYS A 134 38.48 -3.24 -2.55
C LYS A 134 37.30 -3.75 -1.77
N HIS A 135 36.21 -2.98 -1.83
CA HIS A 135 34.89 -3.38 -1.34
C HIS A 135 33.80 -2.86 -2.27
N SER A 136 32.59 -3.37 -2.12
CA SER A 136 31.46 -2.88 -2.93
C SER A 136 31.04 -1.49 -2.46
N GLY A 137 30.64 -0.63 -3.40
CA GLY A 137 30.12 0.70 -3.09
C GLY A 137 31.00 1.84 -3.57
N GLN A 138 30.77 2.99 -2.97
CA GLN A 138 31.49 4.23 -3.25
C GLN A 138 31.99 4.81 -1.94
N GLU A 139 33.03 5.62 -2.00
CA GLU A 139 33.62 6.27 -0.84
C GLU A 139 33.93 7.73 -1.14
N PHE A 140 33.65 8.58 -0.17
CA PHE A 140 33.98 9.99 -0.18
C PHE A 140 34.87 10.30 1.04
N ASP A 141 36.07 10.79 0.79
CA ASP A 141 37.01 11.20 1.84
C ASP A 141 37.24 12.72 1.80
N PHE A 142 37.26 13.33 2.97
CA PHE A 142 37.57 14.74 3.15
C PHE A 142 38.67 14.94 4.19
N ILE A 143 39.79 15.54 3.80
CA ILE A 143 40.98 15.69 4.65
C ILE A 143 40.73 16.79 5.68
N LEU A 144 40.79 16.43 6.95
CA LEU A 144 40.64 17.32 8.10
C LEU A 144 41.94 17.90 8.60
N SER A 145 43.04 17.12 8.52
CA SER A 145 44.38 17.59 8.84
C SER A 145 45.44 16.62 8.32
N GLY A 146 46.62 17.12 8.04
CA GLY A 146 47.72 16.33 7.48
C GLY A 146 47.69 16.21 5.98
N ARG A 147 48.39 15.20 5.44
CA ARG A 147 48.44 14.96 4.00
C ARG A 147 48.40 13.47 3.71
N LEU A 148 47.61 13.10 2.72
CA LEU A 148 47.33 11.72 2.33
C LEU A 148 47.82 11.46 0.91
N LYS A 149 48.54 10.37 0.67
CA LYS A 149 48.79 9.81 -0.63
C LYS A 149 47.78 8.69 -0.87
N VAL A 150 46.92 8.86 -1.88
CA VAL A 150 45.87 7.92 -2.22
C VAL A 150 46.16 7.31 -3.57
N GLN A 151 45.99 6.00 -3.69
CA GLN A 151 46.01 5.29 -4.97
C GLN A 151 44.63 4.66 -5.24
N VAL A 152 44.09 4.93 -6.41
CA VAL A 152 42.81 4.33 -6.91
C VAL A 152 43.09 3.76 -8.29
N GLY A 153 43.12 2.43 -8.39
CA GLY A 153 43.61 1.75 -9.61
C GLY A 153 45.07 2.14 -9.88
N ASP A 154 45.31 2.67 -11.08
CA ASP A 154 46.63 3.15 -11.51
C ASP A 154 46.88 4.64 -11.21
N ASN A 155 45.89 5.36 -10.70
CA ASN A 155 45.98 6.80 -10.41
C ASN A 155 46.46 7.02 -8.97
N VAL A 156 47.44 7.92 -8.80
CA VAL A 156 47.96 8.33 -7.51
C VAL A 156 47.80 9.82 -7.33
N GLU A 157 47.17 10.22 -6.23
CA GLU A 157 46.91 11.61 -5.88
C GLU A 157 47.47 11.94 -4.48
N TYR A 158 47.78 13.20 -4.25
CA TYR A 158 48.21 13.72 -2.97
C TYR A 158 47.23 14.78 -2.48
N LEU A 159 46.53 14.45 -1.39
CA LEU A 159 45.48 15.29 -0.83
C LEU A 159 45.99 16.01 0.40
N SER A 160 45.71 17.27 0.53
CA SER A 160 46.03 18.15 1.65
C SER A 160 44.76 18.54 2.42
N GLU A 161 44.95 19.16 3.58
CA GLU A 161 43.81 19.68 4.38
C GLU A 161 42.84 20.52 3.52
N GLY A 162 41.56 20.19 3.56
CA GLY A 162 40.50 20.80 2.76
C GLY A 162 40.24 20.14 1.41
N ASP A 163 41.12 19.22 0.95
CA ASP A 163 40.88 18.46 -0.28
C ASP A 163 39.92 17.28 -0.03
N SER A 164 39.29 16.82 -1.10
CA SER A 164 38.43 15.64 -1.06
C SER A 164 38.64 14.75 -2.28
N ILE A 165 38.34 13.48 -2.11
CA ILE A 165 38.29 12.50 -3.19
C ILE A 165 37.00 11.70 -3.12
N TYR A 166 36.44 11.36 -4.28
CA TYR A 166 35.28 10.50 -4.41
C TYR A 166 35.57 9.42 -5.44
N TYR A 167 35.40 8.15 -5.06
CA TYR A 167 35.76 7.04 -5.93
C TYR A 167 34.83 5.83 -5.76
N ASN A 168 34.84 4.96 -6.78
CA ASN A 168 34.17 3.67 -6.72
C ASN A 168 35.07 2.67 -5.99
N SER A 169 34.66 2.23 -4.83
CA SER A 169 35.43 1.35 -3.94
C SER A 169 35.59 -0.09 -4.47
N SER A 170 34.90 -0.44 -5.58
CA SER A 170 35.18 -1.69 -6.31
C SER A 170 36.46 -1.61 -7.13
N THR A 171 37.00 -0.41 -7.38
CA THR A 171 38.34 -0.20 -7.92
C THR A 171 39.37 -0.41 -6.79
N PRO A 172 40.45 -1.19 -6.99
CA PRO A 172 41.48 -1.37 -5.96
C PRO A 172 42.00 -0.01 -5.50
N HIS A 173 41.95 0.25 -4.19
CA HIS A 173 42.36 1.52 -3.60
C HIS A 173 43.09 1.32 -2.31
N GLY A 174 43.90 2.29 -1.94
CA GLY A 174 44.64 2.32 -0.68
C GLY A 174 45.29 3.67 -0.46
N MET A 175 45.71 3.94 0.75
CA MET A 175 46.22 5.24 1.13
C MET A 175 47.26 5.15 2.28
N ILE A 176 48.12 6.15 2.37
CA ILE A 176 49.08 6.33 3.45
C ILE A 176 49.25 7.79 3.82
N ALA A 177 49.51 8.08 5.08
CA ALA A 177 49.93 9.39 5.53
C ALA A 177 51.36 9.72 5.03
N VAL A 178 51.61 10.97 4.60
CA VAL A 178 52.86 11.42 4.04
C VAL A 178 53.36 12.70 4.74
N ASP A 179 54.55 13.18 4.35
CA ASP A 179 55.17 14.41 4.84
C ASP A 179 55.45 14.44 6.35
N GLY A 180 55.72 13.27 6.96
CA GLY A 180 56.19 13.17 8.35
C GLY A 180 55.09 13.47 9.40
N ARG A 181 53.80 13.44 9.02
CA ARG A 181 52.67 13.74 9.92
C ARG A 181 51.55 12.77 9.72
N ASP A 182 50.83 12.49 10.80
CA ASP A 182 49.58 11.73 10.74
C ASP A 182 48.55 12.46 9.86
N CYS A 183 47.68 11.72 9.21
CA CYS A 183 46.59 12.25 8.42
C CYS A 183 45.25 11.85 8.99
N LEU A 184 44.44 12.85 9.27
CA LEU A 184 43.07 12.70 9.75
C LEU A 184 42.11 13.10 8.65
N PHE A 185 41.08 12.24 8.36
CA PHE A 185 40.07 12.53 7.40
C PHE A 185 38.70 11.94 7.81
N LEU A 186 37.64 12.51 7.21
CA LEU A 186 36.29 11.98 7.28
C LEU A 186 36.08 11.10 6.07
N ALA A 187 35.78 9.81 6.29
CA ALA A 187 35.36 8.90 5.24
C ALA A 187 33.86 8.64 5.32
N ILE A 188 33.18 8.70 4.19
CA ILE A 188 31.78 8.32 4.05
C ILE A 188 31.70 7.15 3.08
N VAL A 189 31.50 5.93 3.60
CA VAL A 189 31.38 4.72 2.83
C VAL A 189 29.89 4.51 2.48
N LEU A 190 29.59 4.52 1.21
CA LEU A 190 28.27 4.25 0.66
C LEU A 190 28.21 2.76 0.28
N PRO A 191 27.39 1.92 0.94
CA PRO A 191 27.26 0.52 0.55
C PRO A 191 26.73 0.45 -0.89
N GLY A 192 27.42 -0.33 -1.73
CA GLY A 192 27.00 -0.55 -3.11
C GLY A 192 26.50 -1.96 -3.28
N GLU A 193 25.23 -2.09 -3.63
CA GLU A 193 24.93 -3.06 -4.67
C GLU A 193 25.50 -2.47 -5.97
N SER A 194 26.08 -3.29 -6.84
CA SER A 194 26.51 -2.86 -8.17
C SER A 194 25.28 -2.31 -8.91
N ILE A 195 25.10 -1.02 -8.84
CA ILE A 195 24.11 -0.32 -9.61
C ILE A 195 24.66 -0.27 -11.03
N SER A 196 24.39 -1.32 -11.82
CA SER A 196 24.02 -1.01 -13.19
C SER A 196 22.71 -0.21 -13.04
N GLU A 197 22.77 1.11 -13.12
CA GLU A 197 21.58 1.93 -13.13
C GLU A 197 20.63 1.34 -14.19
N PRO A 198 19.49 0.75 -13.81
CA PRO A 198 18.37 0.77 -14.72
C PRO A 198 18.09 2.27 -14.83
N ALA A 199 18.18 2.81 -16.05
CA ALA A 199 17.76 4.16 -16.31
C ALA A 199 16.39 4.31 -15.64
N VAL A 200 16.32 5.05 -14.54
CA VAL A 200 15.06 5.41 -13.91
C VAL A 200 14.30 6.07 -15.02
N ARG A 201 13.31 5.36 -15.57
CA ARG A 201 12.39 6.00 -16.50
C ARG A 201 11.72 7.06 -15.65
N ASP A 202 12.11 8.30 -15.85
CA ASP A 202 11.34 9.42 -15.33
C ASP A 202 9.89 9.06 -15.55
N THR A 203 9.11 9.09 -14.46
CA THR A 203 7.66 8.97 -14.57
C THR A 203 7.26 10.12 -15.45
N LEU A 204 7.22 9.87 -16.77
CA LEU A 204 6.94 10.90 -17.75
C LEU A 204 5.54 11.37 -17.41
N LEU A 205 5.49 12.52 -16.72
CA LEU A 205 4.24 13.24 -16.55
C LEU A 205 3.61 13.27 -17.94
N PRO A 206 2.36 12.82 -18.08
CA PRO A 206 1.71 12.85 -19.39
C PRO A 206 1.93 14.23 -19.95
N THR A 207 2.46 14.31 -21.18
CA THR A 207 2.67 15.57 -21.89
C THR A 207 1.29 16.21 -22.01
N ARG A 208 0.92 16.99 -20.99
CA ARG A 208 -0.33 17.73 -20.98
C ARG A 208 -0.30 18.65 -22.18
N GLN A 209 -1.25 18.48 -23.09
CA GLN A 209 -1.58 19.57 -24.00
C GLN A 209 -2.07 20.72 -23.10
N LYS A 210 -1.18 21.64 -22.78
CA LYS A 210 -1.31 22.68 -21.74
C LYS A 210 -2.57 23.56 -21.84
N ASN A 211 -3.37 23.42 -22.90
CA ASN A 211 -4.50 24.31 -23.22
C ASN A 211 -5.84 23.62 -23.52
N ARG A 212 -5.93 22.29 -23.37
CA ARG A 212 -7.21 21.62 -23.62
C ARG A 212 -8.07 21.65 -22.37
N LYS A 213 -9.28 22.19 -22.48
CA LYS A 213 -10.30 22.21 -21.45
C LYS A 213 -11.04 20.86 -21.41
N LEU A 214 -11.01 20.18 -20.27
CA LEU A 214 -11.80 18.97 -20.05
C LEU A 214 -13.25 19.31 -19.71
N VAL A 215 -14.17 18.38 -19.98
CA VAL A 215 -15.58 18.50 -19.56
C VAL A 215 -15.67 18.63 -18.04
N SER A 216 -14.86 17.87 -17.32
CA SER A 216 -14.79 17.90 -15.85
C SER A 216 -14.36 19.25 -15.27
N ASP A 217 -13.72 20.15 -16.03
CA ASP A 217 -13.33 21.49 -15.56
C ASP A 217 -14.54 22.37 -15.18
N ALA A 218 -15.77 21.98 -15.59
CA ALA A 218 -16.99 22.62 -15.12
C ALA A 218 -17.32 22.30 -13.64
N PHE A 219 -16.74 21.23 -13.10
CA PHE A 219 -17.05 20.70 -11.78
C PHE A 219 -15.81 20.63 -10.87
N VAL A 220 -14.62 20.49 -11.41
CA VAL A 220 -13.38 20.30 -10.67
C VAL A 220 -12.40 21.44 -10.95
N LYS A 221 -11.89 22.03 -9.88
CA LYS A 221 -10.84 23.08 -9.92
C LYS A 221 -9.63 22.55 -9.16
N THR A 222 -8.46 22.56 -9.78
CA THR A 222 -7.20 22.14 -9.14
C THR A 222 -6.13 23.21 -9.30
N THR A 223 -5.25 23.32 -8.29
CA THR A 223 -3.99 24.05 -8.42
C THR A 223 -2.83 23.09 -8.29
N GLU A 224 -1.82 23.30 -9.10
CA GLU A 224 -0.60 22.49 -9.14
C GLU A 224 0.60 23.40 -8.89
N ASP A 225 1.69 22.85 -8.35
CA ASP A 225 2.97 23.56 -8.29
C ASP A 225 3.72 23.47 -9.63
N GLU A 226 4.94 24.01 -9.64
CA GLU A 226 5.81 24.03 -10.83
C GLU A 226 6.19 22.62 -11.35
N ASN A 227 6.15 21.62 -10.48
CA ASN A 227 6.43 20.22 -10.80
C ASN A 227 5.15 19.44 -11.21
N GLY A 228 3.99 20.09 -11.25
CA GLY A 228 2.70 19.48 -11.54
C GLY A 228 2.10 18.69 -10.37
N ALA A 229 2.65 18.83 -9.16
CA ALA A 229 2.08 18.20 -7.96
C ALA A 229 0.81 18.94 -7.50
N LEU A 230 -0.22 18.18 -7.18
CA LEU A 230 -1.50 18.71 -6.72
C LEU A 230 -1.35 19.45 -5.39
N LYS A 231 -1.81 20.70 -5.30
CA LYS A 231 -1.85 21.50 -4.07
C LYS A 231 -3.27 21.63 -3.50
N THR A 232 -4.22 21.98 -4.33
CA THR A 232 -5.62 22.10 -3.90
C THR A 232 -6.57 21.48 -4.91
N ILE A 233 -7.71 21.04 -4.41
CA ILE A 233 -8.85 20.61 -5.23
C ILE A 233 -10.13 21.18 -4.62
N ASP A 234 -10.95 21.80 -5.47
CA ASP A 234 -12.26 22.30 -5.13
C ASP A 234 -13.28 21.85 -6.14
N PHE A 235 -14.53 21.75 -5.71
CA PHE A 235 -15.63 21.35 -6.56
C PHE A 235 -16.64 22.48 -6.71
N THR A 236 -17.23 22.54 -7.89
CA THR A 236 -18.27 23.52 -8.23
C THR A 236 -19.45 22.80 -8.86
N ASN A 237 -20.65 23.27 -8.59
CA ASN A 237 -21.91 22.69 -9.12
C ASN A 237 -22.14 21.21 -8.71
N GLU A 238 -21.47 20.73 -7.67
CA GLU A 238 -21.56 19.34 -7.20
C GLU A 238 -22.96 18.92 -6.77
N ASP A 239 -23.82 19.85 -6.33
CA ASP A 239 -25.24 19.57 -5.96
C ASP A 239 -26.12 19.23 -7.17
N LYS A 240 -25.69 19.54 -8.39
CA LYS A 240 -26.41 19.23 -9.63
C LYS A 240 -25.73 18.16 -10.46
N PHE A 241 -24.63 17.62 -9.96
CA PHE A 241 -23.79 16.68 -10.68
C PHE A 241 -24.45 15.31 -10.84
N ASN A 242 -24.47 14.82 -12.09
CA ASN A 242 -24.79 13.45 -12.45
C ASN A 242 -23.77 12.96 -13.49
N PHE A 243 -22.93 12.03 -13.12
CA PHE A 243 -21.81 11.56 -13.93
C PHE A 243 -22.20 11.12 -15.35
N ALA A 244 -23.34 10.41 -15.49
CA ALA A 244 -23.76 9.88 -16.79
C ALA A 244 -24.11 10.99 -17.78
N PHE A 245 -24.76 12.06 -17.32
CA PHE A 245 -25.13 13.20 -18.17
C PHE A 245 -24.01 14.23 -18.31
N ASP A 246 -23.41 14.61 -17.17
CA ASP A 246 -22.50 15.76 -17.11
C ASP A 246 -21.10 15.44 -17.59
N ILE A 247 -20.72 14.17 -17.61
CA ILE A 247 -19.41 13.70 -18.11
C ILE A 247 -19.58 12.87 -19.38
N VAL A 248 -20.25 11.71 -19.29
CA VAL A 248 -20.28 10.76 -20.40
C VAL A 248 -21.04 11.34 -21.61
N ASP A 249 -22.25 11.84 -21.40
CA ASP A 249 -23.06 12.41 -22.48
C ASP A 249 -22.46 13.72 -23.01
N ALA A 250 -21.82 14.51 -22.15
CA ALA A 250 -21.16 15.75 -22.54
C ALA A 250 -19.89 15.51 -23.37
N ILE A 251 -19.07 14.50 -23.03
CA ILE A 251 -17.93 14.10 -23.87
C ILE A 251 -18.44 13.56 -25.22
N ALA A 252 -19.46 12.70 -25.21
CA ALA A 252 -20.07 12.16 -26.42
C ALA A 252 -20.64 13.27 -27.35
N ALA A 253 -21.19 14.35 -26.77
CA ALA A 253 -21.68 15.49 -27.56
C ALA A 253 -20.54 16.31 -28.16
N ARG A 254 -19.39 16.42 -27.49
CA ARG A 254 -18.23 17.17 -27.94
C ARG A 254 -17.37 16.36 -28.92
N GLU A 255 -17.13 15.08 -28.61
CA GLU A 255 -16.24 14.17 -29.35
C GLU A 255 -16.86 12.76 -29.40
N PRO A 256 -17.85 12.52 -30.27
CA PRO A 256 -18.61 11.27 -30.30
C PRO A 256 -17.73 10.03 -30.54
N ASP A 257 -16.69 10.15 -31.35
CA ASP A 257 -15.82 9.05 -31.76
C ASP A 257 -14.63 8.81 -30.81
N LYS A 258 -14.52 9.62 -29.73
CA LYS A 258 -13.47 9.43 -28.74
C LYS A 258 -13.63 8.09 -28.04
N LEU A 259 -12.52 7.32 -27.97
CA LEU A 259 -12.50 6.03 -27.31
C LEU A 259 -12.81 6.19 -25.80
N ALA A 260 -13.79 5.47 -25.32
CA ALA A 260 -14.12 5.36 -23.89
C ALA A 260 -13.55 4.06 -23.30
N MET A 261 -13.69 2.94 -24.04
CA MET A 261 -13.24 1.63 -23.56
C MET A 261 -12.78 0.73 -24.71
N LEU A 262 -11.66 0.03 -24.47
CA LEU A 262 -11.27 -1.14 -25.23
C LEU A 262 -11.51 -2.39 -24.38
N HIS A 263 -12.46 -3.20 -24.79
CA HIS A 263 -12.83 -4.45 -24.11
C HIS A 263 -12.30 -5.65 -24.88
N VAL A 264 -11.66 -6.57 -24.19
CA VAL A 264 -11.20 -7.86 -24.73
C VAL A 264 -11.80 -8.97 -23.89
N ASP A 265 -12.49 -9.92 -24.51
CA ASP A 265 -13.05 -11.06 -23.78
C ASP A 265 -12.08 -12.24 -23.67
N LYS A 266 -12.46 -13.29 -22.95
CA LYS A 266 -11.65 -14.50 -22.75
C LYS A 266 -11.30 -15.25 -24.05
N HIS A 267 -12.03 -15.00 -25.13
CA HIS A 267 -11.79 -15.54 -26.46
C HIS A 267 -10.96 -14.59 -27.33
N MET A 268 -10.40 -13.52 -26.73
CA MET A 268 -9.62 -12.48 -27.39
C MET A 268 -10.42 -11.65 -28.41
N THR A 269 -11.74 -11.64 -28.31
CA THR A 269 -12.60 -10.78 -29.13
C THR A 269 -12.47 -9.33 -28.65
N GLU A 270 -12.04 -8.46 -29.52
CA GLU A 270 -11.84 -7.04 -29.24
C GLU A 270 -13.11 -6.23 -29.57
N ARG A 271 -13.54 -5.38 -28.64
CA ARG A 271 -14.63 -4.43 -28.84
C ARG A 271 -14.17 -3.04 -28.44
N ARG A 272 -14.31 -2.10 -29.32
CA ARG A 272 -13.98 -0.68 -29.08
C ARG A 272 -15.28 0.07 -28.88
N PHE A 273 -15.42 0.73 -27.72
CA PHE A 273 -16.58 1.56 -27.41
C PHE A 273 -16.16 3.02 -27.32
N THR A 274 -16.83 3.86 -28.08
CA THR A 274 -16.70 5.32 -28.01
C THR A 274 -17.57 5.89 -26.88
N PHE A 275 -17.35 7.16 -26.53
CA PHE A 275 -18.26 7.83 -25.60
C PHE A 275 -19.70 7.93 -26.14
N ASN A 276 -19.87 8.00 -27.46
CA ASN A 276 -21.19 7.94 -28.08
C ASN A 276 -21.86 6.58 -27.88
N ASP A 277 -21.10 5.48 -27.95
CA ASP A 277 -21.62 4.14 -27.67
C ASP A 277 -22.05 4.03 -26.20
N MET A 278 -21.25 4.59 -25.26
CA MET A 278 -21.60 4.64 -23.84
C MET A 278 -22.88 5.46 -23.60
N LYS A 279 -23.01 6.62 -24.24
CA LYS A 279 -24.21 7.46 -24.18
C LYS A 279 -25.45 6.71 -24.70
N ARG A 280 -25.34 6.09 -25.87
CA ARG A 280 -26.45 5.37 -26.50
C ARG A 280 -26.84 4.12 -25.72
N GLY A 281 -25.86 3.25 -25.40
CA GLY A 281 -26.10 2.03 -24.64
C GLY A 281 -26.68 2.29 -23.26
N SER A 282 -26.20 3.31 -22.55
CA SER A 282 -26.76 3.68 -21.25
C SER A 282 -28.17 4.28 -21.33
N ALA A 283 -28.48 5.02 -22.40
CA ALA A 283 -29.85 5.51 -22.63
C ALA A 283 -30.84 4.37 -22.95
N GLN A 284 -30.39 3.40 -23.77
CA GLN A 284 -31.16 2.18 -24.05
C GLN A 284 -31.41 1.38 -22.78
N CYS A 285 -30.38 1.17 -21.95
CA CYS A 285 -30.51 0.49 -20.65
C CYS A 285 -31.46 1.24 -19.70
N ALA A 286 -31.39 2.58 -19.61
CA ALA A 286 -32.28 3.35 -18.76
C ALA A 286 -33.74 3.20 -19.18
N ASN A 287 -34.01 3.25 -20.49
CA ASN A 287 -35.36 3.02 -21.03
C ASN A 287 -35.84 1.58 -20.85
N TYR A 288 -34.95 0.61 -21.03
CA TYR A 288 -35.22 -0.80 -20.82
C TYR A 288 -35.57 -1.07 -19.35
N PHE A 289 -34.75 -0.63 -18.41
CA PHE A 289 -35.02 -0.79 -16.97
C PHE A 289 -36.34 -0.12 -16.56
N LYS A 290 -36.61 1.08 -17.08
CA LYS A 290 -37.87 1.78 -16.85
C LYS A 290 -39.06 0.97 -17.34
N SER A 291 -38.98 0.31 -18.50
CA SER A 291 -40.04 -0.52 -19.05
C SER A 291 -40.33 -1.77 -18.20
N LEU A 292 -39.33 -2.28 -17.49
CA LEU A 292 -39.43 -3.38 -16.53
C LEU A 292 -39.95 -2.93 -15.16
N GLY A 293 -40.32 -1.66 -14.99
CA GLY A 293 -40.86 -1.12 -13.75
C GLY A 293 -39.83 -0.63 -12.75
N ILE A 294 -38.54 -0.68 -13.10
CA ILE A 294 -37.46 -0.13 -12.25
C ILE A 294 -37.55 1.41 -12.28
N LYS A 295 -37.45 2.03 -11.10
CA LYS A 295 -37.63 3.47 -10.92
C LYS A 295 -36.57 4.07 -9.98
N LYS A 296 -36.61 5.41 -9.88
CA LYS A 296 -35.76 6.16 -8.94
C LYS A 296 -35.86 5.59 -7.53
N GLY A 297 -34.68 5.33 -6.90
CA GLY A 297 -34.56 4.82 -5.55
C GLY A 297 -34.63 3.29 -5.42
N ASP A 298 -34.96 2.55 -6.48
CA ASP A 298 -34.90 1.09 -6.48
C ASP A 298 -33.42 0.63 -6.40
N ARG A 299 -33.18 -0.50 -5.71
CA ARG A 299 -31.86 -1.08 -5.55
C ARG A 299 -31.69 -2.22 -6.54
N VAL A 300 -30.75 -2.03 -7.47
CA VAL A 300 -30.47 -2.98 -8.54
C VAL A 300 -29.07 -3.58 -8.35
N MET A 301 -29.00 -4.88 -8.16
CA MET A 301 -27.74 -5.57 -8.01
C MET A 301 -27.12 -5.88 -9.37
N LEU A 302 -25.82 -5.61 -9.53
CA LEU A 302 -25.06 -5.86 -10.76
C LEU A 302 -23.97 -6.91 -10.48
N VAL A 303 -24.10 -8.11 -11.06
CA VAL A 303 -23.17 -9.24 -10.90
C VAL A 303 -22.62 -9.63 -12.27
N LEU A 304 -21.71 -8.83 -12.81
CA LEU A 304 -21.34 -8.84 -14.23
C LEU A 304 -19.86 -9.08 -14.51
N LYS A 305 -19.11 -9.63 -13.57
CA LYS A 305 -17.67 -9.92 -13.76
C LYS A 305 -16.96 -8.69 -14.36
N ARG A 306 -16.49 -8.79 -15.60
CA ARG A 306 -15.90 -7.70 -16.38
C ARG A 306 -16.56 -7.56 -17.74
N HIS A 307 -17.79 -8.08 -17.89
CA HIS A 307 -18.60 -7.93 -19.10
C HIS A 307 -18.86 -6.47 -19.43
N TYR A 308 -18.75 -6.08 -20.69
CA TYR A 308 -18.95 -4.66 -21.12
C TYR A 308 -20.34 -4.13 -20.81
N GLN A 309 -21.33 -4.99 -20.70
CA GLN A 309 -22.72 -4.64 -20.33
C GLN A 309 -22.80 -3.96 -18.96
N PHE A 310 -21.83 -4.19 -18.07
CA PHE A 310 -21.74 -3.52 -16.78
C PHE A 310 -21.75 -1.98 -16.93
N TRP A 311 -20.99 -1.44 -17.89
CA TRP A 311 -20.90 0.01 -18.12
C TRP A 311 -22.20 0.59 -18.64
N PHE A 312 -22.89 -0.09 -19.55
CA PHE A 312 -24.20 0.33 -20.01
C PHE A 312 -25.25 0.29 -18.88
N ALA A 313 -25.26 -0.79 -18.11
CA ALA A 313 -26.21 -0.98 -17.01
C ALA A 313 -26.01 0.06 -15.91
N ILE A 314 -24.79 0.24 -15.39
CA ILE A 314 -24.54 1.17 -14.28
C ILE A 314 -24.83 2.62 -14.68
N LEU A 315 -24.42 3.04 -15.87
CA LEU A 315 -24.76 4.39 -16.39
C LEU A 315 -26.26 4.55 -16.65
N GLY A 316 -26.94 3.50 -17.12
CA GLY A 316 -28.40 3.48 -17.30
C GLY A 316 -29.11 3.68 -15.97
N LEU A 317 -28.66 3.01 -14.90
CA LEU A 317 -29.18 3.19 -13.54
C LEU A 317 -28.92 4.61 -13.02
N HIS A 318 -27.73 5.19 -13.28
CA HIS A 318 -27.44 6.58 -12.92
C HIS A 318 -28.33 7.59 -13.63
N LYS A 319 -28.71 7.34 -14.90
CA LYS A 319 -29.66 8.18 -15.63
C LYS A 319 -31.06 8.05 -15.08
N LEU A 320 -31.49 6.83 -14.77
CA LEU A 320 -32.83 6.52 -14.26
C LEU A 320 -33.01 6.94 -12.79
N GLY A 321 -31.91 6.89 -12.01
CA GLY A 321 -31.93 7.17 -10.60
C GLY A 321 -32.11 5.96 -9.70
N ALA A 322 -32.03 4.77 -10.24
CA ALA A 322 -31.95 3.56 -9.45
C ALA A 322 -30.55 3.40 -8.84
N ILE A 323 -30.48 2.85 -7.65
CA ILE A 323 -29.25 2.70 -6.89
C ILE A 323 -28.55 1.40 -7.32
N ALA A 324 -27.35 1.52 -7.87
CA ALA A 324 -26.55 0.37 -8.28
C ALA A 324 -25.89 -0.30 -7.08
N ILE A 325 -25.88 -1.63 -7.05
CA ILE A 325 -25.17 -2.46 -6.06
C ILE A 325 -24.26 -3.44 -6.81
N PRO A 326 -23.03 -3.03 -7.15
CA PRO A 326 -22.06 -3.96 -7.72
C PRO A 326 -21.74 -5.10 -6.76
N ALA A 327 -21.71 -6.34 -7.28
CA ALA A 327 -21.41 -7.52 -6.50
C ALA A 327 -20.64 -8.54 -7.35
N THR A 328 -19.81 -9.38 -6.67
CA THR A 328 -19.01 -10.40 -7.34
C THR A 328 -19.82 -11.63 -7.70
N ASN A 329 -19.46 -12.30 -8.80
CA ASN A 329 -19.99 -13.59 -9.21
C ASN A 329 -19.66 -14.76 -8.28
N GLN A 330 -18.79 -14.54 -7.29
CA GLN A 330 -18.39 -15.56 -6.31
C GLN A 330 -19.39 -15.73 -5.15
N LEU A 331 -20.47 -14.93 -5.13
CA LEU A 331 -21.52 -15.04 -4.12
C LEU A 331 -22.26 -16.37 -4.22
N GLN A 332 -22.52 -16.97 -3.05
CA GLN A 332 -23.34 -18.16 -2.91
C GLN A 332 -24.79 -17.81 -2.56
N ALA A 333 -25.71 -18.77 -2.60
CA ALA A 333 -27.13 -18.54 -2.34
C ALA A 333 -27.40 -17.81 -1.00
N HIS A 334 -26.73 -18.21 0.09
CA HIS A 334 -26.87 -17.55 1.39
C HIS A 334 -26.37 -16.10 1.41
N ASP A 335 -25.37 -15.78 0.57
CA ASP A 335 -24.85 -14.42 0.42
C ASP A 335 -25.84 -13.52 -0.32
N PHE A 336 -26.50 -14.06 -1.35
CA PHE A 336 -27.57 -13.34 -2.07
C PHE A 336 -28.77 -13.11 -1.17
N ASP A 337 -29.24 -14.15 -0.45
CA ASP A 337 -30.37 -14.04 0.49
C ASP A 337 -30.13 -12.90 1.50
N TYR A 338 -28.96 -12.89 2.16
CA TYR A 338 -28.62 -11.80 3.07
C TYR A 338 -28.66 -10.41 2.40
N ARG A 339 -28.03 -10.28 1.24
CA ARG A 339 -27.91 -9.00 0.53
C ARG A 339 -29.26 -8.48 0.01
N PHE A 340 -30.07 -9.38 -0.48
CA PHE A 340 -31.43 -9.03 -0.94
C PHE A 340 -32.25 -8.42 0.19
N ARG A 341 -32.25 -9.06 1.36
CA ARG A 341 -32.98 -8.55 2.53
C ARG A 341 -32.38 -7.26 3.07
N ALA A 342 -31.06 -7.24 3.28
CA ALA A 342 -30.38 -6.12 3.92
C ALA A 342 -30.50 -4.82 3.09
N ALA A 343 -30.32 -4.90 1.78
CA ALA A 343 -30.45 -3.76 0.89
C ALA A 343 -31.89 -3.53 0.38
N GLY A 344 -32.77 -4.54 0.46
CA GLY A 344 -34.10 -4.50 -0.15
C GLY A 344 -33.98 -4.45 -1.68
N VAL A 345 -33.24 -5.38 -2.27
CA VAL A 345 -32.97 -5.46 -3.72
C VAL A 345 -34.26 -5.78 -4.45
N SER A 346 -34.62 -4.99 -5.47
CA SER A 346 -35.82 -5.21 -6.27
C SER A 346 -35.54 -5.78 -7.66
N ALA A 347 -34.32 -5.63 -8.15
CA ALA A 347 -33.91 -6.17 -9.45
C ALA A 347 -32.44 -6.63 -9.41
N ILE A 348 -32.12 -7.59 -10.27
CA ILE A 348 -30.76 -8.06 -10.49
C ILE A 348 -30.45 -8.15 -11.98
N VAL A 349 -29.23 -7.73 -12.35
CA VAL A 349 -28.62 -7.97 -13.65
C VAL A 349 -27.38 -8.81 -13.42
N CYS A 350 -27.34 -10.05 -13.88
CA CYS A 350 -26.23 -10.95 -13.61
C CYS A 350 -25.75 -11.70 -14.86
N THR A 351 -24.52 -12.21 -14.75
CA THR A 351 -23.94 -13.10 -15.76
C THR A 351 -24.61 -14.47 -15.73
N ALA A 352 -24.62 -15.14 -16.86
CA ALA A 352 -25.02 -16.55 -16.99
C ALA A 352 -23.90 -17.52 -16.53
N ASP A 353 -22.67 -17.01 -16.28
CA ASP A 353 -21.52 -17.80 -15.87
C ASP A 353 -21.60 -18.21 -14.37
N ASP A 354 -20.79 -19.19 -13.99
CA ASP A 354 -20.42 -19.54 -12.61
C ASP A 354 -21.61 -19.90 -11.68
N ASN A 355 -22.71 -20.46 -12.22
CA ASN A 355 -23.94 -20.81 -11.49
C ASN A 355 -24.59 -19.62 -10.74
N VAL A 356 -24.33 -18.40 -11.16
CA VAL A 356 -24.90 -17.20 -10.52
C VAL A 356 -26.44 -17.22 -10.57
N PRO A 357 -27.10 -17.56 -11.70
CA PRO A 357 -28.58 -17.63 -11.76
C PRO A 357 -29.17 -18.66 -10.77
N GLU A 358 -28.52 -19.81 -10.61
CA GLU A 358 -28.95 -20.87 -9.67
C GLU A 358 -28.88 -20.37 -8.21
N HIS A 359 -27.82 -19.67 -7.86
CA HIS A 359 -27.66 -19.09 -6.52
C HIS A 359 -28.69 -17.98 -6.25
N VAL A 360 -29.02 -17.19 -7.27
CA VAL A 360 -30.03 -16.13 -7.17
C VAL A 360 -31.41 -16.75 -6.96
N GLU A 361 -31.79 -17.78 -7.74
CA GLU A 361 -33.09 -18.46 -7.61
C GLU A 361 -33.24 -19.13 -6.24
N ALA A 362 -32.20 -19.80 -5.76
CA ALA A 362 -32.20 -20.41 -4.43
C ALA A 362 -32.33 -19.35 -3.30
N ALA A 363 -31.77 -18.17 -3.48
CA ALA A 363 -31.91 -17.08 -2.52
C ALA A 363 -33.31 -16.44 -2.56
N GLU A 364 -33.91 -16.38 -3.74
CA GLU A 364 -35.27 -15.81 -3.97
C GLU A 364 -36.37 -16.65 -3.30
N GLU A 365 -36.20 -17.95 -3.12
CA GLU A 365 -37.16 -18.82 -2.40
C GLU A 365 -37.55 -18.25 -1.02
N ASN A 366 -36.68 -17.45 -0.42
CA ASN A 366 -36.88 -16.84 0.89
C ASN A 366 -37.07 -15.31 0.84
N TYR A 367 -37.19 -14.70 -0.35
CA TYR A 367 -37.24 -13.24 -0.49
C TYR A 367 -38.19 -12.78 -1.61
N ASP A 368 -39.36 -12.27 -1.26
CA ASP A 368 -40.41 -11.84 -2.21
C ASP A 368 -40.11 -10.47 -2.85
N GLY A 369 -39.05 -9.77 -2.46
CA GLY A 369 -38.76 -8.41 -2.93
C GLY A 369 -38.12 -8.33 -4.31
N LEU A 370 -37.54 -9.44 -4.83
CA LEU A 370 -36.87 -9.47 -6.13
C LEU A 370 -37.93 -9.65 -7.24
N THR A 371 -38.29 -8.57 -7.90
CA THR A 371 -39.33 -8.57 -8.90
C THR A 371 -38.84 -8.71 -10.34
N THR A 372 -37.55 -8.43 -10.59
CA THR A 372 -36.99 -8.38 -11.94
C THR A 372 -35.64 -9.07 -11.99
N ARG A 373 -35.52 -10.05 -12.89
CA ARG A 373 -34.28 -10.81 -13.12
C ARG A 373 -33.86 -10.66 -14.57
N ILE A 374 -32.63 -10.20 -14.77
CA ILE A 374 -32.07 -9.93 -16.09
C ILE A 374 -30.75 -10.68 -16.24
N LEU A 375 -30.62 -11.45 -17.32
CA LEU A 375 -29.45 -12.30 -17.59
C LEU A 375 -28.63 -11.73 -18.73
N VAL A 376 -27.31 -11.75 -18.56
CA VAL A 376 -26.32 -11.37 -19.58
C VAL A 376 -25.56 -12.61 -20.02
N GLY A 377 -25.41 -12.80 -21.32
CA GLY A 377 -24.63 -13.89 -21.92
C GLY A 377 -25.35 -15.23 -21.94
N GLY A 378 -26.67 -15.26 -21.79
CA GLY A 378 -27.45 -16.51 -21.85
C GLY A 378 -28.95 -16.29 -21.80
N LYS A 379 -29.70 -17.41 -21.92
CA LYS A 379 -31.16 -17.44 -21.83
C LYS A 379 -31.62 -18.39 -20.75
N ARG A 380 -32.63 -17.95 -19.97
CA ARG A 380 -33.20 -18.78 -18.89
C ARG A 380 -34.71 -18.49 -18.74
N PRO A 381 -35.54 -19.54 -18.58
CA PRO A 381 -36.98 -19.32 -18.36
C PRO A 381 -37.23 -18.42 -17.13
N GLY A 382 -38.11 -17.44 -17.29
CA GLY A 382 -38.45 -16.49 -16.23
C GLY A 382 -37.44 -15.37 -16.01
N TRP A 383 -36.41 -15.26 -16.84
CA TRP A 383 -35.42 -14.20 -16.86
C TRP A 383 -35.54 -13.38 -18.16
N HIS A 384 -35.30 -12.09 -18.07
CA HIS A 384 -35.14 -11.22 -19.24
C HIS A 384 -33.74 -11.44 -19.85
N ASP A 385 -33.67 -11.42 -21.18
CA ASP A 385 -32.40 -11.50 -21.92
C ASP A 385 -31.86 -10.10 -22.19
N PHE A 386 -30.82 -9.70 -21.45
CA PHE A 386 -30.26 -8.38 -21.61
C PHE A 386 -29.78 -8.10 -23.03
N ASP A 387 -29.06 -9.05 -23.64
CA ASP A 387 -28.39 -8.83 -24.92
C ASP A 387 -29.40 -8.71 -26.09
N GLU A 388 -30.52 -9.41 -26.01
CA GLU A 388 -31.57 -9.29 -27.03
C GLU A 388 -32.51 -8.11 -26.79
N GLU A 389 -32.76 -7.70 -25.54
CA GLU A 389 -33.84 -6.77 -25.21
C GLU A 389 -33.37 -5.31 -25.13
N TYR A 390 -32.22 -4.97 -24.45
CA TYR A 390 -31.90 -3.56 -24.21
C TYR A 390 -31.74 -2.74 -25.49
N GLY A 391 -31.19 -3.33 -26.55
CA GLY A 391 -30.95 -2.70 -27.84
C GLY A 391 -32.22 -2.28 -28.60
N LEU A 392 -33.36 -2.84 -28.22
CA LEU A 392 -34.67 -2.52 -28.83
C LEU A 392 -35.25 -1.19 -28.35
N TYR A 393 -34.69 -0.64 -27.26
CA TYR A 393 -35.20 0.60 -26.69
C TYR A 393 -34.51 1.84 -27.25
N SER A 394 -35.16 3.01 -27.01
CA SER A 394 -34.63 4.29 -27.50
C SER A 394 -33.21 4.58 -26.98
N ALA A 395 -32.33 4.99 -27.87
CA ALA A 395 -30.98 5.47 -27.56
C ALA A 395 -30.97 6.93 -27.05
N HIS A 396 -32.14 7.48 -26.71
CA HIS A 396 -32.31 8.80 -26.14
C HIS A 396 -32.99 8.71 -24.77
N PHE A 397 -32.34 9.24 -23.76
CA PHE A 397 -32.87 9.38 -22.41
C PHE A 397 -32.56 10.80 -21.91
N TYR A 398 -33.58 11.57 -21.61
CA TYR A 398 -33.45 13.00 -21.34
C TYR A 398 -33.36 13.28 -19.83
N ARG A 399 -32.54 14.22 -19.46
CA ARG A 399 -32.51 14.80 -18.12
C ARG A 399 -33.78 15.61 -17.87
N THR A 400 -34.40 15.42 -16.72
CA THR A 400 -35.58 16.14 -16.25
C THR A 400 -35.30 16.83 -14.93
N ALA A 401 -36.26 17.62 -14.43
CA ALA A 401 -36.14 18.24 -13.11
C ALA A 401 -36.03 17.20 -11.97
N ASP A 402 -36.61 16.00 -12.17
CA ASP A 402 -36.59 14.91 -11.18
C ASP A 402 -35.37 13.97 -11.30
N THR A 403 -34.49 14.25 -12.27
CA THR A 403 -33.28 13.44 -12.46
C THR A 403 -32.39 13.56 -11.22
N PRO A 404 -32.01 12.45 -10.61
CA PRO A 404 -31.20 12.48 -9.40
C PRO A 404 -29.80 13.04 -9.66
N CYS A 405 -29.30 13.77 -8.67
CA CYS A 405 -28.00 14.43 -8.72
C CYS A 405 -27.48 14.79 -7.32
N GLY A 406 -26.27 15.25 -7.24
CA GLY A 406 -25.67 15.80 -6.03
C GLY A 406 -25.69 14.81 -4.87
N ARG A 407 -26.46 15.07 -3.83
CA ARG A 407 -26.53 14.25 -2.63
C ARG A 407 -27.56 13.12 -2.69
N ASP A 408 -28.28 12.95 -3.79
CA ASP A 408 -29.15 11.77 -3.96
C ASP A 408 -28.31 10.47 -3.86
N PRO A 409 -28.87 9.38 -3.30
CA PRO A 409 -28.20 8.08 -3.29
C PRO A 409 -28.00 7.54 -4.71
N MET A 410 -26.80 7.04 -5.01
CA MET A 410 -26.45 6.55 -6.33
C MET A 410 -25.95 5.11 -6.33
N LEU A 411 -25.18 4.75 -5.31
CA LEU A 411 -24.36 3.55 -5.31
C LEU A 411 -24.27 2.98 -3.89
N MET A 412 -24.29 1.68 -3.77
CA MET A 412 -24.09 0.96 -2.51
C MET A 412 -23.08 -0.16 -2.70
N PHE A 413 -22.20 -0.36 -1.69
CA PHE A 413 -21.28 -1.47 -1.63
C PHE A 413 -21.45 -2.24 -0.34
N PHE A 414 -21.44 -3.57 -0.45
CA PHE A 414 -21.29 -4.43 0.70
C PHE A 414 -19.81 -4.51 1.10
N THR A 415 -19.48 -4.06 2.31
CA THR A 415 -18.11 -4.10 2.84
C THR A 415 -17.95 -5.29 3.77
N SER A 416 -16.84 -6.02 3.67
CA SER A 416 -16.53 -7.09 4.61
C SER A 416 -16.13 -6.49 5.96
N GLY A 417 -17.02 -6.54 6.94
CA GLY A 417 -16.65 -6.28 8.34
C GLY A 417 -15.73 -7.39 8.87
N THR A 418 -14.85 -7.05 9.80
CA THR A 418 -13.97 -8.03 10.49
C THR A 418 -14.79 -8.94 11.42
N THR A 419 -15.98 -8.53 11.81
CA THR A 419 -16.86 -9.25 12.73
C THR A 419 -18.31 -9.22 12.24
N GLY A 420 -18.79 -10.29 11.61
CA GLY A 420 -20.20 -10.48 11.29
C GLY A 420 -20.57 -10.31 9.81
N TYR A 421 -21.83 -9.96 9.56
CA TYR A 421 -22.37 -9.74 8.22
C TYR A 421 -21.85 -8.45 7.58
N PRO A 422 -21.73 -8.40 6.23
CA PRO A 422 -21.27 -7.21 5.52
C PRO A 422 -22.16 -5.99 5.80
N LYS A 423 -21.53 -4.82 6.03
CA LYS A 423 -22.22 -3.52 6.08
C LYS A 423 -22.47 -2.99 4.68
N ILE A 424 -23.38 -2.04 4.54
CA ILE A 424 -23.72 -1.41 3.24
C ILE A 424 -23.29 0.04 3.25
N ALA A 425 -22.15 0.36 2.66
CA ALA A 425 -21.70 1.73 2.47
C ALA A 425 -22.49 2.40 1.33
N SER A 426 -23.12 3.54 1.61
CA SER A 426 -23.94 4.29 0.65
C SER A 426 -23.21 5.51 0.12
N HIS A 427 -23.21 5.70 -1.20
CA HIS A 427 -22.59 6.83 -1.88
C HIS A 427 -23.60 7.63 -2.71
N THR A 428 -23.34 8.92 -2.82
CA THR A 428 -24.16 9.89 -3.55
C THR A 428 -23.63 10.12 -4.97
N TYR A 429 -24.38 10.92 -5.76
CA TYR A 429 -23.91 11.33 -7.10
C TYR A 429 -22.64 12.21 -7.05
N GLN A 430 -22.20 12.69 -5.90
CA GLN A 430 -20.94 13.42 -5.75
C GLN A 430 -19.71 12.48 -5.69
N TYR A 431 -19.88 11.21 -5.33
CA TYR A 431 -18.79 10.25 -5.18
C TYR A 431 -17.83 10.18 -6.38
N PRO A 432 -18.29 10.17 -7.64
CA PRO A 432 -17.39 10.14 -8.79
C PRO A 432 -16.38 11.29 -8.82
N LEU A 433 -16.75 12.49 -8.32
CA LEU A 433 -15.85 13.66 -8.30
C LEU A 433 -14.60 13.42 -7.45
N GLY A 434 -14.73 12.70 -6.33
CA GLY A 434 -13.60 12.31 -5.49
C GLY A 434 -12.56 11.45 -6.21
N HIS A 435 -12.96 10.75 -7.27
CA HIS A 435 -12.06 9.93 -8.08
C HIS A 435 -11.23 10.71 -9.11
N TYR A 436 -11.41 12.00 -9.23
CA TYR A 436 -10.55 12.82 -10.09
C TYR A 436 -9.09 12.75 -9.64
N ILE A 437 -8.84 12.83 -8.32
CA ILE A 437 -7.48 12.65 -7.77
C ILE A 437 -6.96 11.25 -8.04
N THR A 438 -7.79 10.24 -7.81
CA THR A 438 -7.44 8.84 -8.05
C THR A 438 -6.92 8.62 -9.47
N ALA A 439 -7.61 9.16 -10.47
CA ALA A 439 -7.23 8.95 -11.86
C ALA A 439 -6.10 9.88 -12.31
N LYS A 440 -6.21 11.19 -12.09
CA LYS A 440 -5.27 12.16 -12.64
C LYS A 440 -3.92 12.15 -11.94
N TYR A 441 -3.95 12.16 -10.60
CA TYR A 441 -2.74 12.39 -9.80
C TYR A 441 -2.16 11.13 -9.17
N TRP A 442 -2.90 10.03 -9.14
CA TRP A 442 -2.37 8.76 -8.64
C TRP A 442 -2.21 7.73 -9.77
N HIS A 443 -3.24 7.44 -10.56
CA HIS A 443 -3.10 6.56 -11.72
C HIS A 443 -2.33 7.20 -12.89
N GLY A 444 -2.16 8.51 -12.90
CA GLY A 444 -1.47 9.22 -13.98
C GLY A 444 -2.23 9.16 -15.32
N VAL A 445 -3.56 9.09 -15.27
CA VAL A 445 -4.39 8.99 -16.48
C VAL A 445 -4.35 10.29 -17.27
N SER A 446 -4.10 10.16 -18.57
CA SER A 446 -4.17 11.23 -19.54
C SER A 446 -5.28 10.98 -20.58
N GLU A 447 -5.73 12.05 -21.23
CA GLU A 447 -6.81 12.01 -22.21
C GLU A 447 -6.51 11.21 -23.49
N ASP A 448 -5.23 10.99 -23.76
CA ASP A 448 -4.70 10.17 -24.88
C ASP A 448 -4.27 8.77 -24.41
N GLY A 449 -4.41 8.48 -23.13
CA GLY A 449 -3.95 7.25 -22.50
C GLY A 449 -4.99 6.13 -22.51
N LEU A 450 -4.49 4.91 -22.31
CA LEU A 450 -5.28 3.71 -22.08
C LEU A 450 -4.91 3.15 -20.71
N HIS A 451 -5.85 3.22 -19.76
CA HIS A 451 -5.65 2.77 -18.39
C HIS A 451 -6.17 1.35 -18.16
N PHE A 452 -5.34 0.52 -17.53
CA PHE A 452 -5.72 -0.85 -17.16
C PHE A 452 -5.66 -1.04 -15.64
N THR A 453 -6.81 -1.34 -15.03
CA THR A 453 -6.89 -1.81 -13.64
C THR A 453 -7.34 -3.26 -13.61
N ILE A 454 -6.58 -4.14 -12.94
CA ILE A 454 -7.01 -5.52 -12.69
C ILE A 454 -7.93 -5.52 -11.46
N SER A 455 -9.22 -5.60 -11.70
CA SER A 455 -10.26 -5.74 -10.68
C SER A 455 -11.55 -6.26 -11.31
N ASP A 456 -12.32 -7.02 -10.55
CA ASP A 456 -13.69 -7.41 -10.89
C ASP A 456 -14.66 -6.25 -10.64
N THR A 457 -15.72 -6.10 -11.46
CA THR A 457 -16.68 -5.01 -11.34
C THR A 457 -17.52 -5.07 -10.07
N GLY A 458 -17.57 -6.21 -9.40
CA GLY A 458 -18.22 -6.37 -8.11
C GLY A 458 -17.50 -5.71 -6.93
N TRP A 459 -16.30 -5.16 -7.14
CA TRP A 459 -15.51 -4.50 -6.10
C TRP A 459 -15.40 -3.00 -6.33
N GLY A 460 -15.39 -2.22 -5.27
CA GLY A 460 -15.20 -0.77 -5.32
C GLY A 460 -13.98 -0.36 -6.15
N LYS A 461 -12.87 -1.11 -6.07
CA LYS A 461 -11.64 -0.86 -6.83
C LYS A 461 -11.86 -0.80 -8.36
N ALA A 462 -12.85 -1.50 -8.90
CA ALA A 462 -13.16 -1.39 -10.33
C ALA A 462 -13.66 0.01 -10.69
N LEU A 463 -14.48 0.61 -9.85
CA LEU A 463 -14.99 1.97 -10.09
C LEU A 463 -13.90 3.04 -9.91
N TRP A 464 -12.88 2.75 -9.09
CA TRP A 464 -11.68 3.59 -8.95
C TRP A 464 -10.82 3.61 -10.21
N GLY A 465 -10.74 2.48 -10.93
CA GLY A 465 -9.78 2.30 -12.02
C GLY A 465 -10.40 2.01 -13.39
N LYS A 466 -11.73 1.93 -13.53
CA LYS A 466 -12.36 1.55 -14.80
C LYS A 466 -13.58 2.38 -15.19
N LEU A 467 -13.89 3.45 -14.45
CA LEU A 467 -15.09 4.22 -14.73
C LEU A 467 -14.92 5.70 -14.39
N TYR A 468 -15.12 6.10 -13.13
CA TYR A 468 -15.37 7.50 -12.79
C TYR A 468 -14.18 8.41 -13.06
N GLY A 469 -13.06 8.18 -12.39
CA GLY A 469 -11.91 9.05 -12.48
C GLY A 469 -11.31 9.09 -13.87
N GLN A 470 -11.22 7.92 -14.54
CA GLN A 470 -10.66 7.81 -15.88
C GLN A 470 -11.44 8.65 -16.89
N TRP A 471 -12.76 8.61 -16.83
CA TRP A 471 -13.60 9.39 -17.74
C TRP A 471 -13.77 10.84 -17.32
N LEU A 472 -13.59 11.18 -16.03
CA LEU A 472 -13.40 12.59 -15.63
C LEU A 472 -12.12 13.19 -16.25
N CYS A 473 -11.08 12.39 -16.42
CA CYS A 473 -9.86 12.77 -17.13
C CYS A 473 -9.94 12.55 -18.65
N GLU A 474 -11.08 12.09 -19.16
CA GLU A 474 -11.33 11.75 -20.57
C GLU A 474 -10.38 10.68 -21.14
N GLY A 475 -9.70 9.91 -20.28
CA GLY A 475 -8.86 8.79 -20.66
C GLY A 475 -9.67 7.52 -20.93
N ALA A 476 -9.23 6.70 -21.89
CA ALA A 476 -9.85 5.43 -22.18
C ALA A 476 -9.49 4.36 -21.14
N VAL A 477 -10.40 3.39 -20.94
CA VAL A 477 -10.14 2.23 -20.08
C VAL A 477 -9.94 0.97 -20.90
N PHE A 478 -8.94 0.17 -20.50
CA PHE A 478 -8.75 -1.18 -21.00
C PHE A 478 -9.41 -2.17 -20.04
N THR A 479 -10.18 -3.10 -20.57
CA THR A 479 -10.82 -4.16 -19.80
C THR A 479 -10.57 -5.50 -20.45
N TYR A 480 -9.93 -6.40 -19.70
CA TYR A 480 -9.80 -7.80 -20.09
C TYR A 480 -10.72 -8.66 -19.23
N ASP A 481 -11.67 -9.33 -19.88
CA ASP A 481 -12.66 -10.19 -19.24
C ASP A 481 -12.17 -11.65 -19.25
N PHE A 482 -11.51 -12.05 -18.19
CA PHE A 482 -10.94 -13.39 -18.00
C PHE A 482 -11.67 -14.16 -16.90
N ASP A 483 -11.66 -15.48 -16.96
CA ASP A 483 -12.20 -16.32 -15.88
C ASP A 483 -11.19 -16.47 -14.73
N ARG A 484 -9.91 -16.65 -15.05
CA ARG A 484 -8.83 -16.79 -14.07
C ARG A 484 -7.64 -15.93 -14.46
N PHE A 485 -7.00 -15.32 -13.45
CA PHE A 485 -5.79 -14.54 -13.66
C PHE A 485 -4.64 -15.43 -14.15
N ASP A 486 -4.04 -15.04 -15.29
CA ASP A 486 -2.84 -15.63 -15.84
C ASP A 486 -1.91 -14.53 -16.33
N ALA A 487 -0.76 -14.40 -15.67
CA ALA A 487 0.23 -13.38 -15.99
C ALA A 487 0.79 -13.54 -17.40
N SER A 488 0.96 -14.77 -17.90
CA SER A 488 1.48 -15.05 -19.25
C SER A 488 0.56 -14.55 -20.36
N THR A 489 -0.74 -14.50 -20.11
CA THR A 489 -1.75 -13.96 -21.03
C THR A 489 -1.81 -12.43 -20.95
N ILE A 490 -1.65 -11.86 -19.76
CA ILE A 490 -1.81 -10.42 -19.52
C ILE A 490 -0.58 -9.62 -19.96
N LEU A 491 0.63 -10.12 -19.67
CA LEU A 491 1.88 -9.40 -19.97
C LEU A 491 2.04 -8.99 -21.44
N PRO A 492 1.71 -9.82 -22.45
CA PRO A 492 1.77 -9.40 -23.86
C PRO A 492 0.78 -8.28 -24.22
N MET A 493 -0.30 -8.11 -23.46
CA MET A 493 -1.35 -7.13 -23.76
C MET A 493 -0.84 -5.68 -23.60
N PHE A 494 0.16 -5.44 -22.77
CA PHE A 494 0.69 -4.10 -22.57
C PHE A 494 1.24 -3.51 -23.86
N ALA A 495 2.11 -4.24 -24.56
CA ALA A 495 2.64 -3.83 -25.85
C ALA A 495 1.56 -3.85 -26.93
N LYS A 496 0.77 -4.93 -27.00
CA LYS A 496 -0.24 -5.13 -28.05
C LYS A 496 -1.24 -3.98 -28.12
N TYR A 497 -1.71 -3.51 -26.96
CA TYR A 497 -2.75 -2.47 -26.86
C TYR A 497 -2.21 -1.09 -26.48
N HIS A 498 -0.89 -0.94 -26.33
CA HIS A 498 -0.26 0.30 -25.89
C HIS A 498 -0.85 0.84 -24.58
N ILE A 499 -0.98 -0.03 -23.57
CA ILE A 499 -1.49 0.34 -22.25
C ILE A 499 -0.50 1.30 -21.60
N THR A 500 -0.97 2.50 -21.22
CA THR A 500 -0.09 3.58 -20.76
C THR A 500 0.03 3.67 -19.25
N THR A 501 -1.03 3.29 -18.51
CA THR A 501 -1.03 3.29 -17.05
C THR A 501 -1.67 2.03 -16.51
N PHE A 502 -1.13 1.52 -15.39
CA PHE A 502 -1.51 0.22 -14.87
C PHE A 502 -1.73 0.24 -13.35
N CYS A 503 -2.80 -0.43 -12.89
CA CYS A 503 -3.07 -0.66 -11.48
C CYS A 503 -3.41 -2.13 -11.23
N ALA A 504 -2.72 -2.73 -10.27
CA ALA A 504 -3.03 -4.09 -9.83
C ALA A 504 -2.85 -4.25 -8.31
N PRO A 505 -3.56 -5.18 -7.67
CA PRO A 505 -3.28 -5.55 -6.29
C PRO A 505 -1.87 -6.15 -6.14
N PRO A 506 -1.20 -6.00 -4.99
CA PRO A 506 0.11 -6.61 -4.72
C PRO A 506 0.19 -8.10 -5.02
N THR A 507 -0.88 -8.84 -4.73
CA THR A 507 -0.98 -10.28 -5.05
C THR A 507 -0.84 -10.56 -6.55
N MET A 508 -1.43 -9.74 -7.42
CA MET A 508 -1.31 -9.90 -8.87
C MET A 508 0.09 -9.53 -9.37
N LEU A 509 0.68 -8.46 -8.83
CA LEU A 509 2.07 -8.09 -9.11
C LEU A 509 3.04 -9.21 -8.76
N ARG A 510 2.84 -9.86 -7.60
CA ARG A 510 3.59 -11.06 -7.19
C ARG A 510 3.49 -12.22 -8.19
N MET A 511 2.30 -12.44 -8.74
CA MET A 511 2.11 -13.47 -9.77
C MET A 511 2.82 -13.09 -11.08
N MET A 512 2.83 -11.79 -11.42
CA MET A 512 3.51 -11.32 -12.63
C MET A 512 5.04 -11.49 -12.54
N ILE A 513 5.67 -11.15 -11.42
CA ILE A 513 7.14 -11.30 -11.26
C ILE A 513 7.61 -12.76 -11.17
N LYS A 514 6.69 -13.74 -11.00
CA LYS A 514 7.04 -15.17 -11.14
C LYS A 514 7.27 -15.59 -12.59
N GLN A 515 6.81 -14.81 -13.54
CA GLN A 515 7.20 -14.92 -14.93
C GLN A 515 8.53 -14.19 -15.14
N ASP A 516 9.29 -14.59 -16.14
CA ASP A 516 10.43 -13.78 -16.57
C ASP A 516 9.92 -12.55 -17.32
N ILE A 517 9.57 -11.50 -16.57
CA ILE A 517 8.96 -10.29 -17.12
C ILE A 517 9.92 -9.51 -18.05
N SER A 518 11.22 -9.81 -18.04
CA SER A 518 12.19 -9.22 -18.96
C SER A 518 11.97 -9.62 -20.42
N GLN A 519 11.25 -10.71 -20.67
CA GLN A 519 10.89 -11.19 -22.00
C GLN A 519 9.72 -10.43 -22.63
N TYR A 520 9.02 -9.57 -21.87
CA TYR A 520 7.86 -8.85 -22.35
C TYR A 520 8.17 -7.36 -22.55
N ASP A 521 7.65 -6.79 -23.62
CA ASP A 521 7.73 -5.35 -23.85
C ASP A 521 6.69 -4.62 -23.00
N LEU A 522 7.16 -3.97 -21.95
CA LEU A 522 6.37 -3.12 -21.05
C LEU A 522 6.64 -1.62 -21.27
N SER A 523 7.29 -1.25 -22.38
CA SER A 523 7.74 0.12 -22.66
C SER A 523 6.59 1.13 -22.82
N SER A 524 5.38 0.66 -23.15
CA SER A 524 4.19 1.51 -23.24
C SER A 524 3.72 2.02 -21.88
N ILE A 525 4.01 1.30 -20.78
CA ILE A 525 3.60 1.70 -19.44
C ILE A 525 4.43 2.89 -18.98
N ARG A 526 3.77 3.98 -18.64
CA ARG A 526 4.39 5.22 -18.13
C ARG A 526 4.28 5.34 -16.63
N HIS A 527 3.30 4.68 -16.01
CA HIS A 527 3.02 4.81 -14.58
C HIS A 527 2.30 3.59 -14.04
N MET A 528 2.64 3.22 -12.79
CA MET A 528 2.04 2.08 -12.10
C MET A 528 1.60 2.42 -10.70
N THR A 529 0.48 1.83 -10.30
CA THR A 529 -0.09 2.02 -8.97
C THR A 529 -0.55 0.71 -8.35
N THR A 530 -0.59 0.68 -7.03
CA THR A 530 -1.12 -0.45 -6.26
C THR A 530 -1.89 0.01 -5.03
N ALA A 531 -2.94 -0.69 -4.69
CA ALA A 531 -3.72 -0.48 -3.46
C ALA A 531 -4.54 -1.73 -3.12
N GLY A 532 -5.14 -1.72 -1.92
CA GLY A 532 -6.02 -2.77 -1.40
C GLY A 532 -5.34 -3.69 -0.41
N GLU A 533 -4.04 -3.84 -0.53
CA GLU A 533 -3.12 -4.49 0.41
C GLU A 533 -1.85 -3.63 0.44
N ALA A 534 -1.06 -3.71 1.49
CA ALA A 534 0.24 -3.07 1.48
C ALA A 534 1.21 -3.83 0.56
N LEU A 535 2.02 -3.10 -0.18
CA LEU A 535 2.97 -3.65 -1.12
C LEU A 535 4.20 -4.17 -0.38
N ASN A 536 4.55 -5.44 -0.61
CA ASN A 536 5.80 -5.99 -0.11
C ASN A 536 6.99 -5.28 -0.81
N PRO A 537 7.97 -4.75 -0.06
CA PRO A 537 9.13 -4.06 -0.63
C PRO A 537 9.94 -4.91 -1.62
N GLU A 538 9.96 -6.23 -1.44
CA GLU A 538 10.66 -7.13 -2.36
C GLU A 538 9.96 -7.23 -3.73
N VAL A 539 8.63 -7.28 -3.74
CA VAL A 539 7.85 -7.24 -4.99
C VAL A 539 8.11 -5.94 -5.74
N TYR A 540 8.15 -4.82 -5.01
CA TYR A 540 8.50 -3.52 -5.59
C TYR A 540 9.89 -3.55 -6.24
N ARG A 541 10.93 -3.95 -5.49
CA ARG A 541 12.33 -3.98 -5.98
C ARG A 541 12.50 -4.87 -7.21
N GLN A 542 11.91 -6.08 -7.18
CA GLN A 542 11.99 -7.01 -8.31
C GLN A 542 11.30 -6.44 -9.55
N PHE A 543 10.14 -5.81 -9.37
CA PHE A 543 9.39 -5.20 -10.46
C PHE A 543 10.14 -3.99 -11.03
N GLU A 544 10.63 -3.09 -10.17
CA GLU A 544 11.44 -1.93 -10.56
C GLU A 544 12.69 -2.36 -11.32
N LYS A 545 13.43 -3.36 -10.82
CA LYS A 545 14.61 -3.92 -11.47
C LYS A 545 14.31 -4.46 -12.86
N ALA A 546 13.18 -5.15 -13.05
CA ALA A 546 12.84 -5.78 -14.31
C ALA A 546 12.24 -4.80 -15.32
N THR A 547 11.58 -3.73 -14.88
CA THR A 547 10.81 -2.83 -15.77
C THR A 547 11.30 -1.39 -15.78
N GLY A 548 12.09 -0.98 -14.78
CA GLY A 548 12.43 0.41 -14.53
C GLY A 548 11.24 1.28 -14.06
N LEU A 549 10.11 0.65 -13.68
CA LEU A 549 8.91 1.34 -13.25
C LEU A 549 8.79 1.32 -11.73
N GLN A 550 8.49 2.47 -11.16
CA GLN A 550 8.15 2.63 -9.76
C GLN A 550 6.65 2.39 -9.56
N ILE A 551 6.29 1.70 -8.48
CA ILE A 551 4.90 1.38 -8.16
C ILE A 551 4.45 2.33 -7.06
N MET A 552 3.47 3.18 -7.33
CA MET A 552 2.95 4.16 -6.39
C MET A 552 1.85 3.53 -5.54
N GLU A 553 2.08 3.49 -4.23
CA GLU A 553 1.10 2.99 -3.27
C GLU A 553 0.04 4.05 -2.96
N GLY A 554 -1.16 3.60 -2.62
CA GLY A 554 -2.25 4.44 -2.17
C GLY A 554 -3.18 3.69 -1.22
N PHE A 555 -3.75 4.43 -0.27
CA PHE A 555 -4.70 3.95 0.72
C PHE A 555 -6.06 4.62 0.53
N GLY A 556 -7.08 3.84 0.73
CA GLY A 556 -8.48 4.24 0.78
C GLY A 556 -9.34 3.04 1.10
N GLN A 557 -10.62 3.27 1.27
CA GLN A 557 -11.58 2.26 1.68
C GLN A 557 -12.81 2.27 0.77
N THR A 558 -13.72 1.32 0.96
CA THR A 558 -15.02 1.35 0.27
C THR A 558 -15.84 2.58 0.68
N GLU A 559 -15.67 3.03 1.90
CA GLU A 559 -16.31 4.21 2.51
C GLU A 559 -15.70 5.54 2.04
N LEU A 560 -14.50 5.49 1.44
CA LEU A 560 -13.72 6.65 0.98
C LEU A 560 -13.31 6.48 -0.49
N THR A 561 -12.82 7.54 -1.11
CA THR A 561 -11.97 7.42 -2.30
C THR A 561 -10.50 7.34 -1.86
N LEU A 562 -9.56 7.58 -2.76
CA LEU A 562 -8.13 7.65 -2.44
C LEU A 562 -7.87 8.73 -1.38
N THR A 563 -7.31 8.36 -0.24
CA THR A 563 -7.21 9.22 0.96
C THR A 563 -5.77 9.58 1.29
N ILE A 564 -4.87 8.61 1.20
CA ILE A 564 -3.42 8.79 1.39
C ILE A 564 -2.74 8.14 0.19
N ALA A 565 -1.82 8.83 -0.48
CA ALA A 565 -1.18 8.27 -1.67
C ALA A 565 0.16 8.93 -2.01
N ASN A 566 0.98 8.17 -2.75
CA ASN A 566 2.13 8.69 -3.46
C ASN A 566 1.63 9.28 -4.79
N LEU A 567 1.36 10.59 -4.81
CA LEU A 567 0.82 11.28 -5.99
C LEU A 567 1.93 11.65 -6.98
N VAL A 568 1.58 11.68 -8.26
CA VAL A 568 2.44 12.16 -9.35
C VAL A 568 2.93 13.58 -9.04
N GLY A 569 4.22 13.85 -9.30
CA GLY A 569 4.86 15.14 -9.04
C GLY A 569 5.34 15.34 -7.59
N ASN A 570 5.00 14.45 -6.66
CA ASN A 570 5.48 14.48 -5.28
C ASN A 570 6.63 13.49 -5.05
N PRO A 571 7.58 13.81 -4.15
CA PRO A 571 8.50 12.80 -3.62
C PRO A 571 7.71 11.59 -3.07
N HIS A 572 8.26 10.39 -3.21
CA HIS A 572 7.67 9.19 -2.65
C HIS A 572 8.69 8.42 -1.80
N LYS A 573 8.21 7.58 -0.89
CA LYS A 573 9.04 6.68 -0.09
C LYS A 573 8.53 5.24 -0.25
N LEU A 574 9.43 4.34 -0.57
CA LEU A 574 9.14 2.91 -0.72
C LEU A 574 8.54 2.33 0.57
N GLY A 575 7.42 1.60 0.44
CA GLY A 575 6.70 0.98 1.56
C GLY A 575 5.81 1.95 2.33
N SER A 576 5.81 3.24 1.99
CA SER A 576 4.89 4.23 2.52
C SER A 576 3.60 4.28 1.68
N MET A 577 2.45 4.46 2.34
CA MET A 577 1.20 4.75 1.63
C MET A 577 1.24 6.11 0.90
N GLY A 578 2.22 6.98 1.20
CA GLY A 578 2.31 8.34 0.71
C GLY A 578 1.86 9.38 1.75
N LYS A 579 1.34 10.50 1.26
CA LYS A 579 0.83 11.61 2.07
C LYS A 579 -0.68 11.77 1.90
N PRO A 580 -1.39 12.42 2.85
CA PRO A 580 -2.78 12.78 2.68
C PRO A 580 -3.02 13.52 1.36
N VAL A 581 -4.05 13.10 0.63
CA VAL A 581 -4.41 13.82 -0.60
C VAL A 581 -5.20 15.09 -0.26
N PRO A 582 -5.08 16.18 -1.02
CA PRO A 582 -5.69 17.48 -0.67
C PRO A 582 -7.21 17.51 -0.54
N LEU A 583 -7.91 16.43 -0.88
CA LEU A 583 -9.35 16.29 -0.70
C LEU A 583 -9.74 16.03 0.76
N TYR A 584 -8.86 15.41 1.54
CA TYR A 584 -9.14 14.94 2.90
C TYR A 584 -8.23 15.60 3.94
N ASP A 585 -8.83 16.05 5.03
CA ASP A 585 -8.11 16.46 6.25
C ASP A 585 -7.88 15.22 7.10
N VAL A 586 -6.69 14.59 6.92
CA VAL A 586 -6.34 13.31 7.55
C VAL A 586 -5.44 13.55 8.75
N ASP A 587 -5.70 12.85 9.84
CA ASP A 587 -4.85 12.83 11.03
C ASP A 587 -4.67 11.41 11.57
N ILE A 588 -3.78 11.24 12.54
CA ILE A 588 -3.59 10.01 13.31
C ILE A 588 -3.87 10.32 14.77
N VAL A 589 -4.77 9.56 15.38
CA VAL A 589 -5.23 9.80 16.76
C VAL A 589 -5.04 8.59 17.66
N ASP A 590 -4.91 8.86 18.97
CA ASP A 590 -4.95 7.84 20.02
C ASP A 590 -6.38 7.34 20.30
N ALA A 591 -6.54 6.47 21.29
CA ALA A 591 -7.83 5.93 21.69
C ALA A 591 -8.79 6.98 22.27
N ASP A 592 -8.29 8.12 22.71
CA ASP A 592 -9.06 9.23 23.26
C ASP A 592 -9.38 10.30 22.20
N GLY A 593 -8.97 10.08 20.94
CA GLY A 593 -9.20 10.99 19.82
C GLY A 593 -8.20 12.15 19.72
N ASN A 594 -7.12 12.14 20.51
CA ASN A 594 -6.09 13.16 20.45
C ASN A 594 -5.07 12.85 19.36
N PRO A 595 -4.56 13.86 18.61
CA PRO A 595 -3.49 13.65 17.63
C PRO A 595 -2.23 13.07 18.29
N VAL A 596 -1.62 12.07 17.66
CA VAL A 596 -0.37 11.49 18.11
C VAL A 596 0.84 12.19 17.46
N PRO A 597 2.00 12.28 18.16
CA PRO A 597 3.24 12.78 17.58
C PRO A 597 3.73 11.95 16.38
N ASP A 598 4.63 12.53 15.57
CA ASP A 598 5.29 11.79 14.52
C ASP A 598 6.11 10.62 15.08
N GLY A 599 6.07 9.46 14.42
CA GLY A 599 6.68 8.23 14.88
C GLY A 599 5.78 7.36 15.77
N GLU A 600 4.69 7.88 16.32
CA GLU A 600 3.75 7.12 17.12
C GLU A 600 2.62 6.51 16.29
N VAL A 601 2.18 5.31 16.69
CA VAL A 601 1.10 4.58 16.02
C VAL A 601 -0.25 5.00 16.60
N GLY A 602 -1.16 5.40 15.71
CA GLY A 602 -2.55 5.70 16.05
C GLY A 602 -3.51 5.27 14.94
N GLU A 603 -4.79 5.54 15.14
CA GLU A 603 -5.83 5.32 14.15
C GLU A 603 -5.86 6.43 13.11
N ILE A 604 -5.96 6.08 11.84
CA ILE A 604 -6.18 7.03 10.75
C ILE A 604 -7.61 7.54 10.84
N VAL A 605 -7.78 8.85 10.91
CA VAL A 605 -9.09 9.50 10.91
C VAL A 605 -9.17 10.58 9.83
N VAL A 606 -10.40 10.86 9.36
CA VAL A 606 -10.69 11.97 8.47
C VAL A 606 -11.53 13.00 9.23
N ARG A 607 -11.03 14.23 9.32
CA ARG A 607 -11.74 15.36 9.94
C ARG A 607 -12.87 15.83 9.02
N THR A 608 -14.05 15.97 9.57
CA THR A 608 -15.27 16.35 8.83
C THR A 608 -16.01 17.54 9.44
N ASP A 609 -15.48 18.11 10.51
CA ASP A 609 -16.04 19.25 11.24
C ASP A 609 -16.18 20.52 10.38
N LYS A 610 -15.23 20.76 9.46
CA LYS A 610 -15.27 21.91 8.55
C LYS A 610 -16.01 21.63 7.26
N LYS A 611 -15.83 20.45 6.67
CA LYS A 611 -16.43 20.07 5.39
C LYS A 611 -16.44 18.55 5.27
N VAL A 612 -17.57 17.99 4.83
CA VAL A 612 -17.63 16.59 4.44
C VAL A 612 -17.12 16.45 3.01
N PRO A 613 -16.02 15.71 2.78
CA PRO A 613 -15.48 15.51 1.43
C PRO A 613 -16.45 14.75 0.53
N CYS A 614 -16.56 15.11 -0.74
CA CYS A 614 -17.47 14.43 -1.67
C CYS A 614 -17.11 12.97 -1.98
N GLY A 615 -15.91 12.53 -1.65
CA GLY A 615 -15.49 11.13 -1.74
C GLY A 615 -15.82 10.28 -0.51
N LEU A 616 -16.29 10.88 0.58
CA LEU A 616 -16.71 10.16 1.79
C LEU A 616 -18.15 9.65 1.61
N PHE A 617 -18.41 8.43 2.11
CA PHE A 617 -19.74 7.82 2.05
C PHE A 617 -20.80 8.62 2.83
N ALA A 618 -22.07 8.39 2.55
CA ALA A 618 -23.17 9.06 3.24
C ALA A 618 -23.59 8.37 4.56
N GLY A 619 -22.90 7.29 4.91
CA GLY A 619 -23.18 6.43 6.06
C GLY A 619 -23.51 5.00 5.64
N TYR A 620 -23.70 4.12 6.63
CA TYR A 620 -24.13 2.75 6.40
C TYR A 620 -25.65 2.69 6.25
N TYR A 621 -26.10 2.14 5.14
CA TYR A 621 -27.53 2.07 4.80
C TYR A 621 -28.29 1.22 5.82
N ARG A 622 -29.35 1.79 6.42
CA ARG A 622 -30.20 1.19 7.48
C ARG A 622 -29.44 0.76 8.72
N ASP A 623 -28.28 1.35 8.99
CA ASP A 623 -27.44 1.03 10.15
C ASP A 623 -26.86 2.32 10.74
N GLU A 624 -27.71 3.08 11.44
CA GLU A 624 -27.32 4.34 12.08
C GLU A 624 -26.36 4.13 13.26
N GLU A 625 -26.45 2.98 13.92
CA GLU A 625 -25.58 2.64 15.04
C GLU A 625 -24.15 2.47 14.54
N LYS A 626 -23.94 1.65 13.50
CA LYS A 626 -22.63 1.47 12.86
C LYS A 626 -22.11 2.75 12.22
N THR A 627 -23.00 3.60 11.71
CA THR A 627 -22.61 4.91 11.19
C THR A 627 -22.07 5.80 12.31
N ARG A 628 -22.73 5.85 13.46
CA ARG A 628 -22.27 6.61 14.63
C ARG A 628 -21.00 6.05 15.24
N GLU A 629 -20.81 4.71 15.25
CA GLU A 629 -19.58 4.09 15.72
C GLU A 629 -18.37 4.49 14.83
N ALA A 630 -18.56 4.59 13.52
CA ALA A 630 -17.51 4.93 12.58
C ALA A 630 -17.35 6.44 12.34
N TRP A 631 -18.37 7.24 12.64
CA TRP A 631 -18.38 8.67 12.37
C TRP A 631 -19.01 9.45 13.51
N HIS A 632 -18.17 9.96 14.37
CA HIS A 632 -18.55 10.73 15.57
C HIS A 632 -17.53 11.82 15.87
N ASP A 633 -17.87 12.77 16.73
CA ASP A 633 -17.02 13.87 17.21
C ASP A 633 -16.32 14.67 16.08
N GLY A 634 -16.98 14.74 14.90
CA GLY A 634 -16.42 15.40 13.71
C GLY A 634 -15.31 14.63 13.01
N LEU A 635 -15.10 13.36 13.38
CA LEU A 635 -14.11 12.45 12.82
C LEU A 635 -14.77 11.24 12.19
N TYR A 636 -14.32 10.86 11.00
CA TYR A 636 -14.57 9.53 10.47
C TYR A 636 -13.39 8.62 10.83
N HIS A 637 -13.65 7.58 11.58
CA HIS A 637 -12.73 6.57 12.07
C HIS A 637 -12.59 5.46 11.04
N THR A 638 -11.39 5.29 10.47
CA THR A 638 -11.18 4.29 9.41
C THR A 638 -11.07 2.86 9.95
N GLY A 639 -10.74 2.72 11.24
CA GLY A 639 -10.38 1.44 11.86
C GLY A 639 -9.03 0.88 11.37
N ASP A 640 -8.26 1.66 10.63
CA ASP A 640 -6.91 1.33 10.18
C ASP A 640 -5.88 2.14 10.96
N THR A 641 -4.74 1.54 11.32
CA THR A 641 -3.67 2.18 12.06
C THR A 641 -2.45 2.46 11.19
N ALA A 642 -1.83 3.59 11.47
CA ALA A 642 -0.59 4.01 10.82
C ALA A 642 0.28 4.82 11.79
N TRP A 643 1.49 5.10 11.40
CA TRP A 643 2.33 6.15 11.98
C TRP A 643 2.78 7.10 10.87
N ARG A 644 3.12 8.33 11.23
CA ARG A 644 3.57 9.37 10.31
C ARG A 644 5.04 9.67 10.59
N ASP A 645 5.86 9.74 9.53
CA ASP A 645 7.25 10.15 9.67
C ASP A 645 7.38 11.69 9.65
N GLU A 646 8.57 12.18 9.97
CA GLU A 646 8.91 13.61 10.03
C GLU A 646 8.77 14.37 8.70
N ASP A 647 8.80 13.63 7.56
CA ASP A 647 8.55 14.19 6.24
C ASP A 647 7.05 14.15 5.87
N GLY A 648 6.19 13.65 6.77
CA GLY A 648 4.75 13.58 6.62
C GLY A 648 4.26 12.40 5.79
N PHE A 649 5.07 11.35 5.59
CA PHE A 649 4.63 10.10 4.97
C PHE A 649 3.98 9.18 5.98
N TYR A 650 2.91 8.50 5.57
CA TYR A 650 2.12 7.58 6.38
C TYR A 650 2.52 6.14 6.10
N TRP A 651 2.72 5.37 7.15
CA TRP A 651 3.16 3.98 7.13
C TRP A 651 2.11 3.08 7.74
N TYR A 652 1.58 2.16 6.96
CA TYR A 652 0.51 1.26 7.39
C TYR A 652 1.00 0.25 8.44
N VAL A 653 0.22 0.05 9.50
CA VAL A 653 0.53 -0.92 10.56
C VAL A 653 -0.45 -2.09 10.55
N GLY A 654 -1.73 -1.82 10.46
CA GLY A 654 -2.78 -2.86 10.46
C GLY A 654 -4.15 -2.30 10.80
N ARG A 655 -5.10 -3.20 11.00
CA ARG A 655 -6.40 -2.84 11.58
C ARG A 655 -6.24 -2.59 13.07
N VAL A 656 -7.05 -1.70 13.63
CA VAL A 656 -7.10 -1.45 15.10
C VAL A 656 -7.28 -2.77 15.85
N ASP A 657 -8.15 -3.66 15.35
CA ASP A 657 -8.47 -4.96 15.96
C ASP A 657 -7.38 -6.03 15.76
N ASP A 658 -6.50 -5.86 14.78
CA ASP A 658 -5.48 -6.86 14.42
C ASP A 658 -4.13 -6.61 15.11
N VAL A 659 -3.92 -5.45 15.75
CA VAL A 659 -2.66 -5.12 16.45
C VAL A 659 -2.44 -6.07 17.62
N ILE A 660 -1.33 -6.80 17.59
CA ILE A 660 -0.96 -7.80 18.61
C ILE A 660 -0.28 -7.10 19.79
N LYS A 661 -0.82 -7.30 21.00
CA LYS A 661 -0.28 -6.74 22.25
C LYS A 661 0.49 -7.82 23.01
N SER A 662 1.80 -7.91 22.79
CA SER A 662 2.65 -8.95 23.36
C SER A 662 3.71 -8.37 24.29
N SER A 663 3.72 -8.76 25.56
CA SER A 663 4.71 -8.30 26.58
C SER A 663 4.87 -6.77 26.61
N GLY A 664 3.78 -5.99 26.41
CA GLY A 664 3.81 -4.53 26.35
C GLY A 664 4.22 -3.94 25.00
N TYR A 665 4.58 -4.78 24.00
CA TYR A 665 4.83 -4.35 22.63
C TYR A 665 3.53 -4.32 21.82
N ARG A 666 3.41 -3.34 20.93
CA ARG A 666 2.37 -3.28 19.88
C ARG A 666 2.96 -3.73 18.56
N ILE A 667 2.47 -4.83 18.02
CA ILE A 667 3.06 -5.50 16.86
C ILE A 667 2.02 -5.52 15.73
N GLY A 668 2.36 -4.89 14.60
CA GLY A 668 1.56 -4.95 13.39
C GLY A 668 1.74 -6.29 12.67
N PRO A 669 0.66 -7.03 12.39
CA PRO A 669 0.75 -8.31 11.68
C PRO A 669 1.40 -8.19 10.30
N PHE A 670 1.11 -7.12 9.60
CA PHE A 670 1.55 -6.89 8.22
C PHE A 670 3.08 -6.86 8.07
N GLU A 671 3.79 -6.22 8.99
CA GLU A 671 5.27 -6.16 8.96
C GLU A 671 5.89 -7.55 8.99
N ILE A 672 5.33 -8.44 9.83
CA ILE A 672 5.80 -9.82 9.95
C ILE A 672 5.45 -10.63 8.70
N GLU A 673 4.21 -10.48 8.21
CA GLU A 673 3.75 -11.11 6.96
C GLU A 673 4.68 -10.73 5.80
N SER A 674 5.03 -9.44 5.69
CA SER A 674 5.90 -8.93 4.63
C SER A 674 7.28 -9.59 4.66
N VAL A 675 7.89 -9.70 5.83
CA VAL A 675 9.21 -10.33 5.99
C VAL A 675 9.17 -11.83 5.72
N ILE A 676 8.14 -12.54 6.20
CA ILE A 676 7.99 -13.98 5.93
C ILE A 676 7.76 -14.24 4.42
N MET A 677 7.04 -13.36 3.76
CA MET A 677 6.78 -13.46 2.32
C MET A 677 8.01 -13.22 1.42
N GLU A 678 9.13 -12.72 1.95
CA GLU A 678 10.40 -12.64 1.24
C GLU A 678 11.04 -14.02 0.99
N LEU A 679 10.65 -15.02 1.79
CA LEU A 679 11.21 -16.37 1.68
C LEU A 679 10.66 -17.07 0.43
N PRO A 680 11.52 -17.60 -0.46
CA PRO A 680 11.11 -18.09 -1.78
C PRO A 680 10.18 -19.30 -1.73
N TYR A 681 10.17 -20.00 -0.61
CA TYR A 681 9.31 -21.17 -0.38
C TYR A 681 7.97 -20.83 0.30
N VAL A 682 7.71 -19.55 0.59
CA VAL A 682 6.42 -19.09 1.16
C VAL A 682 5.51 -18.61 0.03
N LEU A 683 4.33 -19.20 -0.06
CA LEU A 683 3.30 -18.81 -1.02
C LEU A 683 2.38 -17.73 -0.43
N GLU A 684 1.92 -17.93 0.80
CA GLU A 684 1.04 -17.01 1.55
C GLU A 684 1.37 -17.06 3.03
N CYS A 685 1.16 -15.95 3.71
CA CYS A 685 1.32 -15.84 5.16
C CYS A 685 0.22 -14.97 5.75
N GLY A 686 -0.37 -15.43 6.84
CA GLY A 686 -1.29 -14.66 7.68
C GLY A 686 -0.81 -14.69 9.13
N VAL A 687 -0.70 -13.51 9.74
CA VAL A 687 -0.24 -13.35 11.13
C VAL A 687 -1.40 -12.92 12.01
N SER A 688 -1.56 -13.59 13.15
CA SER A 688 -2.61 -13.36 14.13
C SER A 688 -2.09 -13.39 15.56
N ALA A 689 -2.89 -12.85 16.47
CA ALA A 689 -2.66 -12.94 17.90
C ALA A 689 -3.20 -14.26 18.45
N VAL A 690 -2.45 -14.88 19.37
CA VAL A 690 -2.94 -15.99 20.21
C VAL A 690 -2.81 -15.56 21.68
N PRO A 691 -3.85 -15.77 22.51
CA PRO A 691 -3.76 -15.48 23.94
C PRO A 691 -2.62 -16.24 24.62
N ASP A 692 -1.91 -15.57 25.54
CA ASP A 692 -0.81 -16.13 26.33
C ASP A 692 -0.90 -15.61 27.77
N GLU A 693 -0.85 -16.50 28.75
CA GLU A 693 -1.05 -16.17 30.17
C GLU A 693 0.01 -15.20 30.73
N VAL A 694 1.24 -15.24 30.17
CA VAL A 694 2.37 -14.44 30.65
C VAL A 694 2.50 -13.14 29.87
N ARG A 695 2.26 -13.18 28.55
CA ARG A 695 2.54 -12.10 27.61
C ARG A 695 1.31 -11.33 27.15
N GLY A 696 0.13 -11.76 27.61
CA GLY A 696 -1.16 -11.30 27.12
C GLY A 696 -1.48 -11.92 25.75
N GLN A 697 -0.66 -11.66 24.74
CA GLN A 697 -0.77 -12.26 23.42
C GLN A 697 0.62 -12.66 22.89
N ILE A 698 0.66 -13.64 22.02
CA ILE A 698 1.86 -14.01 21.24
C ILE A 698 1.54 -14.04 19.74
N VAL A 699 2.59 -13.84 18.95
CA VAL A 699 2.51 -13.83 17.50
C VAL A 699 2.44 -15.26 16.97
N LYS A 700 1.42 -15.55 16.14
CA LYS A 700 1.28 -16.79 15.36
C LYS A 700 1.35 -16.45 13.87
N ALA A 701 2.16 -17.20 13.11
CA ALA A 701 2.21 -17.16 11.65
C ALA A 701 1.60 -18.44 11.08
N SER A 702 0.55 -18.29 10.29
CA SER A 702 -0.06 -19.36 9.48
C SER A 702 0.44 -19.23 8.04
N ILE A 703 1.12 -20.25 7.52
CA ILE A 703 1.90 -20.17 6.29
C ILE A 703 1.49 -21.25 5.31
N VAL A 704 1.27 -20.86 4.06
CA VAL A 704 1.12 -21.78 2.93
C VAL A 704 2.45 -21.82 2.17
N LEU A 705 2.99 -23.03 2.03
CA LEU A 705 4.26 -23.25 1.34
C LEU A 705 4.05 -23.42 -0.18
N THR A 706 5.08 -23.11 -0.96
CA THR A 706 5.10 -23.40 -2.40
C THR A 706 5.12 -24.90 -2.68
N LYS A 707 4.60 -25.31 -3.84
CA LYS A 707 4.62 -26.73 -4.24
C LYS A 707 6.04 -27.27 -4.25
N GLY A 708 6.23 -28.43 -3.62
CA GLY A 708 7.55 -29.10 -3.53
C GLY A 708 8.32 -28.80 -2.25
N THR A 709 7.87 -27.86 -1.42
CA THR A 709 8.44 -27.59 -0.10
C THR A 709 7.75 -28.44 0.95
N THR A 710 8.53 -29.21 1.70
CA THR A 710 8.01 -30.10 2.76
C THR A 710 8.02 -29.38 4.10
N PRO A 711 6.91 -29.31 4.83
CA PRO A 711 6.87 -28.76 6.19
C PRO A 711 7.81 -29.51 7.13
N SER A 712 8.60 -28.79 7.93
CA SER A 712 9.44 -29.39 8.97
C SER A 712 9.63 -28.45 10.16
N GLU A 713 10.09 -28.98 11.29
CA GLU A 713 10.42 -28.18 12.48
C GLU A 713 11.66 -27.30 12.25
N GLU A 714 12.59 -27.75 11.41
CA GLU A 714 13.78 -26.99 10.99
C GLU A 714 13.33 -25.77 10.20
N LEU A 715 12.37 -25.93 9.27
CA LEU A 715 11.83 -24.83 8.48
C LEU A 715 11.10 -23.79 9.33
N LYS A 716 10.37 -24.22 10.38
CA LYS A 716 9.76 -23.28 11.35
C LYS A 716 10.81 -22.44 12.05
N LYS A 717 11.90 -23.07 12.52
CA LYS A 717 13.02 -22.36 13.17
C LYS A 717 13.72 -21.40 12.22
N GLU A 718 13.91 -21.81 10.97
CA GLU A 718 14.48 -20.95 9.94
C GLU A 718 13.64 -19.68 9.74
N ILE A 719 12.34 -19.81 9.57
CA ILE A 719 11.38 -18.69 9.45
C ILE A 719 11.44 -17.79 10.69
N GLN A 720 11.39 -18.36 11.89
CA GLN A 720 11.49 -17.62 13.14
C GLN A 720 12.81 -16.82 13.23
N ASN A 721 13.92 -17.43 12.85
CA ASN A 721 15.23 -16.78 12.86
C ASN A 721 15.33 -15.71 11.77
N TYR A 722 14.74 -15.95 10.61
CA TYR A 722 14.68 -14.96 9.53
C TYR A 722 13.93 -13.70 9.99
N VAL A 723 12.77 -13.85 10.62
CA VAL A 723 12.02 -12.72 11.17
C VAL A 723 12.81 -12.00 12.26
N LYS A 724 13.44 -12.72 13.21
CA LYS A 724 14.29 -12.11 14.24
C LYS A 724 15.41 -11.27 13.68
N LYS A 725 16.00 -11.70 12.56
CA LYS A 725 17.13 -11.00 11.92
C LYS A 725 16.68 -9.77 11.14
N ASN A 726 15.50 -9.81 10.52
CA ASN A 726 15.04 -8.78 9.58
C ASN A 726 13.99 -7.83 10.17
N THR A 727 13.54 -8.09 11.42
CA THR A 727 12.65 -7.19 12.20
C THR A 727 13.22 -6.97 13.60
N ALA A 728 12.51 -6.19 14.44
CA ALA A 728 12.83 -6.19 15.85
C ALA A 728 12.60 -7.59 16.45
N PRO A 729 13.56 -8.18 17.17
CA PRO A 729 13.51 -9.58 17.58
C PRO A 729 12.24 -10.01 18.34
N TYR A 730 11.60 -9.11 19.08
CA TYR A 730 10.35 -9.40 19.80
C TYR A 730 9.15 -9.64 18.88
N LYS A 731 9.24 -9.29 17.59
CA LYS A 731 8.17 -9.45 16.60
C LYS A 731 8.09 -10.86 16.00
N TYR A 732 9.07 -11.75 16.27
CA TYR A 732 9.09 -13.05 15.64
C TYR A 732 7.87 -13.91 16.02
N PRO A 733 7.34 -14.72 15.11
CA PRO A 733 6.21 -15.59 15.42
C PRO A 733 6.69 -16.72 16.35
N ARG A 734 6.08 -16.78 17.55
CA ARG A 734 6.34 -17.88 18.49
C ARG A 734 5.71 -19.18 18.05
N ILE A 735 4.61 -19.07 17.31
CA ILE A 735 3.93 -20.21 16.70
C ILE A 735 4.04 -20.05 15.19
N VAL A 736 4.53 -21.09 14.52
CA VAL A 736 4.51 -21.22 13.06
C VAL A 736 3.71 -22.46 12.71
N GLU A 737 2.64 -22.28 11.95
CA GLU A 737 1.75 -23.35 11.52
C GLU A 737 1.71 -23.39 9.98
N PHE A 738 1.95 -24.57 9.40
CA PHE A 738 1.81 -24.75 7.97
C PHE A 738 0.38 -25.19 7.64
N LYS A 739 -0.24 -24.51 6.67
CA LYS A 739 -1.60 -24.74 6.18
C LYS A 739 -1.58 -25.08 4.71
N THR A 740 -2.59 -25.78 4.24
CA THR A 740 -2.82 -26.01 2.81
C THR A 740 -3.42 -24.77 2.14
N GLU A 741 -4.22 -24.00 2.88
CA GLU A 741 -4.83 -22.76 2.46
C GLU A 741 -5.10 -21.87 3.68
N LEU A 742 -5.22 -20.56 3.48
CA LEU A 742 -5.63 -19.61 4.51
C LEU A 742 -7.11 -19.23 4.34
N PRO A 743 -7.85 -19.02 5.44
CA PRO A 743 -9.22 -18.52 5.38
C PRO A 743 -9.22 -17.10 4.79
N LYS A 744 -10.06 -16.89 3.78
CA LYS A 744 -10.16 -15.62 3.06
C LYS A 744 -11.59 -15.12 3.04
N THR A 745 -11.74 -13.81 2.96
CA THR A 745 -13.01 -13.20 2.58
C THR A 745 -13.27 -13.48 1.10
N ILE A 746 -14.50 -13.26 0.64
CA ILE A 746 -14.87 -13.33 -0.77
C ILE A 746 -13.99 -12.38 -1.63
N SER A 747 -13.48 -11.29 -1.04
CA SER A 747 -12.53 -10.37 -1.69
C SER A 747 -11.08 -10.85 -1.75
N GLY A 748 -10.78 -12.04 -1.22
CA GLY A 748 -9.43 -12.61 -1.19
C GLY A 748 -8.56 -12.15 -0.01
N LYS A 749 -9.06 -11.29 0.89
CA LYS A 749 -8.33 -10.85 2.09
C LYS A 749 -8.31 -11.93 3.15
N ILE A 750 -7.17 -12.13 3.79
CA ILE A 750 -7.01 -13.11 4.89
C ILE A 750 -7.90 -12.72 6.07
N GLN A 751 -8.70 -13.67 6.55
CA GLN A 751 -9.52 -13.52 7.75
C GLN A 751 -8.68 -13.91 8.98
N ARG A 752 -7.95 -12.93 9.57
CA ARG A 752 -7.03 -13.18 10.70
C ARG A 752 -7.73 -13.74 11.93
N ASN A 753 -8.97 -13.40 12.16
CA ASN A 753 -9.80 -13.94 13.24
C ASN A 753 -10.14 -15.43 13.10
N LYS A 754 -9.83 -16.05 11.96
CA LYS A 754 -10.02 -17.48 11.70
C LYS A 754 -8.71 -18.25 11.55
N LEU A 755 -7.55 -17.60 11.77
CA LEU A 755 -6.23 -18.21 11.70
C LEU A 755 -5.87 -19.06 12.94
#